data_e372aaa44eae759e61519c518bf705e4
#
_entry.id   e372aaa44eae759e61519c518bf705e4
#
_cell.length_a   1.000
_cell.length_b   1.000
_cell.length_c   1.000
_cell.angle_alpha   90.00
_cell.angle_beta   90.00
_cell.angle_gamma   90.00
#
_symmetry.space_group_name_H-M   'P 1'
#
loop_
_entity.id
_entity.type
_entity.pdbx_description
1 polymer ?
#
loop_
_entity_poly.entity_id
_entity_poly.type
_entity_poly.pdbx_seq_one_letter_code
_entity_poly.pdbx_strand_id
1 'polypeptide(L)'
;MTRFPSPRAVVALVALIVASGCGPVVAPQVTATPPVTAFDQKMRWILQLEDERQLKGGGGDLLALLQDPEARVRRRAALATGRVRLPAGVAGLIVQLESDKDVEVRQMAAFALGLVGEASAAPALTNALADTDPIIQGRAAEALGLIGHQPAATAIAGMVAAHLSAGVLNGMNADDMGTPKPPAVEAVRLGAYALVRLGSYDALSSALIDGTGQARSRWWPLAFALQRSNDARVVTALLALLSGEGQLSRAFAARGLGGLKDPRATAPLLAIADHASEPLAVRIQAVRGLALLGDARGGPVLMRLITSNQVNQNLQLEAIVALGQLRHAGAVELLIDLVSASWPSVRSAALQALARTDTDTFISAISGLDPDAHWSVRAALATALGGLTRERAEAPLTSLLRDTDQRVIPSVLDALAKVGATSAIPEMLARLTADDQVVRAAAARGLATLKAPGAVPALTEALALSQRDGLYVARAATLDALTTIDPAAARPLLVAALGDKDWAVRLRAAEHLRKLDPASDVSAMRPAPPPIVPELAAVDRFVSPRYSPSAYIDTSRGTIQIELAVLDAPRTVANFIALARKNFFRGVQLHRVVPDFVVQDGDPRGDGEGGPGYTIRDEINQRPYLRGTVGMALDWADTGGSQFFITHSPQPHLDGRYTVFGQVISGMDVVDRLQQWDTIERIRIWDGVSWVGQ
;
A
#
# COMPACT_ATOMS: atom_id res chain seq x y z
N MET A 1 -80.60 5.02 -18.20
CA MET A 1 -80.64 3.74 -18.94
C MET A 1 -79.60 3.80 -20.06
N THR A 2 -78.35 3.43 -19.77
CA THR A 2 -77.24 3.34 -20.75
C THR A 2 -76.83 1.88 -20.80
N ARG A 3 -76.98 1.24 -21.92
CA ARG A 3 -76.67 -0.17 -22.14
C ARG A 3 -75.18 -0.36 -22.29
N PHE A 4 -74.56 -1.27 -21.51
CA PHE A 4 -73.24 -1.81 -21.69
C PHE A 4 -73.16 -2.70 -22.94
N PRO A 5 -72.08 -2.64 -23.74
CA PRO A 5 -71.92 -3.53 -24.88
C PRO A 5 -71.52 -4.95 -24.40
N SER A 6 -71.99 -5.94 -25.20
CA SER A 6 -71.88 -7.37 -24.88
C SER A 6 -70.48 -7.93 -24.95
N PRO A 7 -70.18 -9.03 -24.24
CA PRO A 7 -68.79 -9.57 -24.06
C PRO A 7 -68.11 -10.08 -25.34
N ARG A 8 -68.75 -10.09 -26.46
CA ARG A 8 -68.16 -10.55 -27.74
C ARG A 8 -67.28 -9.52 -28.46
N ALA A 9 -67.40 -8.23 -28.14
CA ALA A 9 -66.53 -7.19 -28.72
C ALA A 9 -65.19 -7.05 -28.06
N VAL A 10 -65.04 -7.52 -26.80
CA VAL A 10 -63.76 -7.46 -26.02
C VAL A 10 -62.79 -8.58 -26.40
N VAL A 11 -63.33 -9.76 -26.83
CA VAL A 11 -62.49 -10.90 -27.25
C VAL A 11 -61.82 -10.66 -28.61
N ALA A 12 -62.43 -9.90 -29.51
CA ALA A 12 -61.86 -9.59 -30.83
C ALA A 12 -60.73 -8.54 -30.74
N LEU A 13 -60.75 -7.64 -29.75
CA LEU A 13 -59.74 -6.62 -29.59
C LEU A 13 -58.45 -7.15 -28.86
N VAL A 14 -58.63 -8.15 -27.99
CA VAL A 14 -57.50 -8.81 -27.29
C VAL A 14 -56.76 -9.78 -28.23
N ALA A 15 -57.46 -10.41 -29.17
CA ALA A 15 -56.80 -11.30 -30.15
C ALA A 15 -55.98 -10.56 -31.22
N LEU A 16 -56.26 -9.26 -31.49
CA LEU A 16 -55.46 -8.46 -32.43
C LEU A 16 -54.16 -7.90 -31.80
N ILE A 17 -54.10 -7.75 -30.47
CA ILE A 17 -52.91 -7.24 -29.77
C ILE A 17 -51.88 -8.37 -29.52
N VAL A 18 -52.30 -9.62 -29.42
CA VAL A 18 -51.40 -10.78 -29.21
C VAL A 18 -50.75 -11.27 -30.52
N ALA A 19 -51.27 -10.92 -31.68
CA ALA A 19 -50.71 -11.35 -32.97
C ALA A 19 -49.62 -10.42 -33.54
N SER A 20 -49.33 -9.28 -32.88
CA SER A 20 -48.32 -8.30 -33.36
C SER A 20 -47.00 -8.36 -32.65
N GLY A 21 -46.74 -9.34 -31.77
CA GLY A 21 -45.61 -9.36 -30.86
C GLY A 21 -44.53 -10.43 -31.12
N CYS A 22 -44.63 -11.23 -32.19
CA CYS A 22 -43.57 -12.17 -32.56
C CYS A 22 -42.79 -11.66 -33.78
N GLY A 23 -42.01 -10.62 -33.62
CA GLY A 23 -40.86 -10.38 -34.49
C GLY A 23 -39.82 -11.49 -34.27
N PRO A 24 -39.05 -11.91 -35.30
CA PRO A 24 -38.00 -12.90 -35.12
C PRO A 24 -37.02 -12.39 -34.07
N VAL A 25 -36.81 -13.18 -33.01
CA VAL A 25 -35.71 -12.96 -32.06
C VAL A 25 -34.44 -13.05 -32.89
N VAL A 26 -33.86 -11.89 -33.23
CA VAL A 26 -32.54 -11.81 -33.84
C VAL A 26 -31.60 -12.30 -32.76
N ALA A 27 -31.09 -13.52 -32.92
CA ALA A 27 -30.01 -14.03 -32.09
C ALA A 27 -28.88 -12.98 -32.08
N PRO A 28 -28.29 -12.66 -30.92
CA PRO A 28 -27.18 -11.71 -30.87
C PRO A 28 -26.13 -12.20 -31.87
N GLN A 29 -25.87 -11.40 -32.91
CA GLN A 29 -24.75 -11.69 -33.80
C GLN A 29 -23.51 -11.76 -32.95
N VAL A 30 -22.88 -12.92 -32.89
CA VAL A 30 -21.54 -13.09 -32.38
C VAL A 30 -20.70 -12.17 -33.26
N THR A 31 -20.38 -10.98 -32.75
CA THR A 31 -19.49 -10.04 -33.42
C THR A 31 -18.15 -10.76 -33.55
N ALA A 32 -17.78 -11.06 -34.80
CA ALA A 32 -16.47 -11.65 -35.07
C ALA A 32 -15.40 -10.82 -34.34
N THR A 33 -14.53 -11.50 -33.61
CA THR A 33 -13.40 -10.84 -32.93
C THR A 33 -12.65 -10.03 -33.98
N PRO A 34 -12.49 -8.72 -33.80
CA PRO A 34 -11.80 -7.90 -34.79
C PRO A 34 -10.39 -8.47 -35.02
N PRO A 35 -9.85 -8.41 -36.26
CA PRO A 35 -8.54 -8.93 -36.56
C PRO A 35 -7.49 -8.25 -35.68
N VAL A 36 -6.53 -9.03 -35.14
CA VAL A 36 -5.45 -8.55 -34.30
C VAL A 36 -4.60 -7.56 -35.10
N THR A 37 -4.53 -6.31 -34.66
CA THR A 37 -3.69 -5.28 -35.31
C THR A 37 -2.21 -5.52 -35.01
N ALA A 38 -1.32 -4.95 -35.84
CA ALA A 38 0.12 -4.96 -35.54
C ALA A 38 0.44 -4.29 -34.19
N PHE A 39 -0.31 -3.27 -33.80
CA PHE A 39 -0.23 -2.62 -32.49
C PHE A 39 -0.59 -3.60 -31.36
N ASP A 40 -1.73 -4.27 -31.45
CA ASP A 40 -2.17 -5.21 -30.41
C ASP A 40 -1.19 -6.36 -30.23
N GLN A 41 -0.58 -6.85 -31.34
CA GLN A 41 0.44 -7.88 -31.25
C GLN A 41 1.71 -7.40 -30.51
N LYS A 42 2.15 -6.16 -30.76
CA LYS A 42 3.27 -5.55 -30.03
C LYS A 42 2.94 -5.37 -28.54
N MET A 43 1.72 -4.94 -28.21
CA MET A 43 1.28 -4.83 -26.81
C MET A 43 1.26 -6.18 -26.09
N ARG A 44 0.83 -7.26 -26.77
CA ARG A 44 0.90 -8.62 -26.22
C ARG A 44 2.34 -9.04 -25.92
N TRP A 45 3.27 -8.83 -26.85
CA TRP A 45 4.69 -9.11 -26.62
C TRP A 45 5.25 -8.34 -25.43
N ILE A 46 4.92 -7.05 -25.31
CA ILE A 46 5.35 -6.23 -24.20
C ILE A 46 4.83 -6.79 -22.87
N LEU A 47 3.53 -7.13 -22.77
CA LEU A 47 2.94 -7.70 -21.55
C LEU A 47 3.56 -9.06 -21.22
N GLN A 48 3.78 -9.92 -22.22
CA GLN A 48 4.42 -11.21 -22.03
C GLN A 48 5.84 -11.06 -21.47
N LEU A 49 6.65 -10.16 -22.05
CA LEU A 49 8.02 -9.91 -21.59
C LEU A 49 8.09 -9.30 -20.19
N GLU A 50 7.12 -8.44 -19.84
CA GLU A 50 6.96 -7.98 -18.45
C GLU A 50 6.65 -9.14 -17.52
N ASP A 51 5.74 -10.05 -17.88
CA ASP A 51 5.37 -11.20 -17.06
C ASP A 51 6.54 -12.16 -16.87
N GLU A 52 7.32 -12.41 -17.96
CA GLU A 52 8.51 -13.25 -17.93
C GLU A 52 9.73 -12.57 -17.27
N ARG A 53 9.65 -11.27 -16.97
CA ARG A 53 10.77 -10.48 -16.44
C ARG A 53 12.00 -10.50 -17.33
N GLN A 54 11.79 -10.47 -18.65
CA GLN A 54 12.84 -10.52 -19.67
C GLN A 54 12.76 -9.33 -20.63
N LEU A 55 13.90 -8.98 -21.23
CA LEU A 55 13.94 -7.97 -22.31
C LEU A 55 13.63 -8.57 -23.67
N LYS A 56 13.83 -9.88 -23.85
CA LYS A 56 13.65 -10.59 -25.12
C LYS A 56 13.14 -12.01 -24.89
N GLY A 57 12.18 -12.44 -25.70
CA GLY A 57 11.59 -13.78 -25.65
C GLY A 57 10.30 -13.85 -26.45
N GLY A 58 9.80 -15.07 -26.74
CA GLY A 58 8.47 -15.27 -27.31
C GLY A 58 8.16 -14.55 -28.63
N GLY A 59 9.18 -14.16 -29.39
CA GLY A 59 9.05 -13.37 -30.64
C GLY A 59 9.10 -11.86 -30.45
N GLY A 60 9.12 -11.36 -29.19
CA GLY A 60 9.25 -9.95 -28.86
C GLY A 60 10.65 -9.56 -28.40
N ASP A 61 11.00 -8.28 -28.52
CA ASP A 61 12.25 -7.68 -28.05
C ASP A 61 11.95 -6.25 -27.57
N LEU A 62 11.98 -6.00 -26.25
CA LEU A 62 11.68 -4.68 -25.67
C LEU A 62 12.66 -3.62 -26.16
N LEU A 63 13.95 -3.96 -26.31
CA LEU A 63 14.95 -3.00 -26.74
C LEU A 63 14.73 -2.59 -28.21
N ALA A 64 14.29 -3.52 -29.07
CA ALA A 64 13.90 -3.19 -30.44
C ALA A 64 12.62 -2.32 -30.46
N LEU A 65 11.65 -2.59 -29.58
CA LEU A 65 10.40 -1.81 -29.46
C LEU A 65 10.62 -0.40 -28.90
N LEU A 66 11.74 -0.12 -28.24
CA LEU A 66 12.14 1.25 -27.90
C LEU A 66 12.39 2.12 -29.13
N GLN A 67 12.64 1.52 -30.31
CA GLN A 67 12.88 2.19 -31.58
C GLN A 67 11.68 2.10 -32.54
N ASP A 68 10.51 1.65 -32.07
CA ASP A 68 9.32 1.48 -32.90
C ASP A 68 8.89 2.81 -33.55
N PRO A 69 8.43 2.82 -34.81
CA PRO A 69 7.96 4.04 -35.46
C PRO A 69 6.78 4.70 -34.74
N GLU A 70 5.96 3.92 -34.00
CA GLU A 70 4.79 4.42 -33.28
C GLU A 70 5.17 4.86 -31.85
N ALA A 71 4.96 6.13 -31.50
CA ALA A 71 5.30 6.68 -30.20
C ALA A 71 4.60 5.95 -29.02
N ARG A 72 3.34 5.53 -29.21
CA ARG A 72 2.61 4.76 -28.18
C ARG A 72 3.29 3.43 -27.85
N VAL A 73 3.86 2.77 -28.85
CA VAL A 73 4.64 1.52 -28.68
C VAL A 73 5.94 1.82 -27.94
N ARG A 74 6.70 2.84 -28.38
CA ARG A 74 7.95 3.25 -27.72
C ARG A 74 7.73 3.60 -26.25
N ARG A 75 6.70 4.40 -25.95
CA ARG A 75 6.32 4.78 -24.59
C ARG A 75 5.99 3.55 -23.72
N ARG A 76 5.20 2.60 -24.27
CA ARG A 76 4.81 1.39 -23.53
C ARG A 76 6.00 0.43 -23.33
N ALA A 77 6.88 0.32 -24.34
CA ALA A 77 8.12 -0.46 -24.24
C ALA A 77 9.08 0.13 -23.21
N ALA A 78 9.19 1.48 -23.12
CA ALA A 78 9.98 2.13 -22.09
C ALA A 78 9.50 1.77 -20.69
N LEU A 79 8.17 1.87 -20.41
CA LEU A 79 7.59 1.49 -19.14
C LEU A 79 7.87 0.01 -18.81
N ALA A 80 7.69 -0.89 -19.77
CA ALA A 80 7.96 -2.31 -19.60
C ALA A 80 9.45 -2.59 -19.29
N THR A 81 10.37 -1.94 -20.00
CA THR A 81 11.81 -2.04 -19.74
C THR A 81 12.13 -1.61 -18.30
N GLY A 82 11.51 -0.51 -17.82
CA GLY A 82 11.64 -0.06 -16.43
C GLY A 82 11.12 -1.09 -15.42
N ARG A 83 9.94 -1.69 -15.68
CA ARG A 83 9.31 -2.69 -14.81
C ARG A 83 10.06 -4.03 -14.78
N VAL A 84 10.72 -4.40 -15.85
CA VAL A 84 11.59 -5.60 -15.92
C VAL A 84 12.82 -5.46 -15.03
N ARG A 85 13.30 -4.23 -14.79
CA ARG A 85 14.42 -3.90 -13.90
C ARG A 85 15.72 -4.63 -14.23
N LEU A 86 16.09 -4.68 -15.52
CA LEU A 86 17.36 -5.24 -15.97
C LEU A 86 18.31 -4.14 -16.44
N PRO A 87 19.60 -4.13 -15.97
CA PRO A 87 20.59 -3.11 -16.31
C PRO A 87 20.77 -2.91 -17.83
N ALA A 88 20.63 -3.98 -18.63
CA ALA A 88 20.75 -3.93 -20.09
C ALA A 88 19.70 -3.01 -20.76
N GLY A 89 18.63 -2.63 -20.08
CA GLY A 89 17.65 -1.66 -20.57
C GLY A 89 18.09 -0.20 -20.51
N VAL A 90 19.08 0.12 -19.66
CA VAL A 90 19.48 1.51 -19.34
C VAL A 90 19.91 2.29 -20.58
N ALA A 91 20.79 1.73 -21.41
CA ALA A 91 21.33 2.44 -22.58
C ALA A 91 20.22 2.84 -23.57
N GLY A 92 19.27 1.96 -23.85
CA GLY A 92 18.13 2.26 -24.74
C GLY A 92 17.21 3.33 -24.18
N LEU A 93 16.96 3.32 -22.87
CA LEU A 93 16.15 4.32 -22.20
C LEU A 93 16.84 5.70 -22.15
N ILE A 94 18.18 5.75 -21.99
CA ILE A 94 18.94 7.01 -22.07
C ILE A 94 18.79 7.63 -23.45
N VAL A 95 18.95 6.84 -24.53
CA VAL A 95 18.76 7.34 -25.90
C VAL A 95 17.36 7.93 -26.08
N GLN A 96 16.32 7.28 -25.58
CA GLN A 96 14.96 7.82 -25.65
C GLN A 96 14.83 9.14 -24.86
N LEU A 97 15.34 9.21 -23.62
CA LEU A 97 15.30 10.42 -22.80
C LEU A 97 15.93 11.61 -23.50
N GLU A 98 17.10 11.41 -24.13
CA GLU A 98 17.89 12.47 -24.71
C GLU A 98 17.42 12.88 -26.12
N SER A 99 16.83 11.98 -26.90
CA SER A 99 16.65 12.20 -28.32
C SER A 99 15.27 11.88 -28.91
N ASP A 100 14.34 11.28 -28.14
CA ASP A 100 13.01 11.01 -28.70
C ASP A 100 12.26 12.33 -28.96
N LYS A 101 11.66 12.41 -30.16
CA LYS A 101 10.88 13.60 -30.56
C LYS A 101 9.58 13.78 -29.80
N ASP A 102 9.06 12.71 -29.19
CA ASP A 102 7.81 12.71 -28.44
C ASP A 102 8.10 12.90 -26.96
N VAL A 103 7.54 13.97 -26.36
CA VAL A 103 7.75 14.31 -24.96
C VAL A 103 7.20 13.24 -24.00
N GLU A 104 6.10 12.55 -24.40
CA GLU A 104 5.51 11.48 -23.61
C GLU A 104 6.43 10.24 -23.56
N VAL A 105 7.22 10.01 -24.61
CA VAL A 105 8.25 8.96 -24.63
C VAL A 105 9.44 9.37 -23.75
N ARG A 106 9.92 10.62 -23.87
CA ARG A 106 11.04 11.11 -23.03
C ARG A 106 10.71 11.05 -21.54
N GLN A 107 9.53 11.56 -21.13
CA GLN A 107 9.13 11.49 -19.71
C GLN A 107 8.99 10.04 -19.19
N MET A 108 8.47 9.13 -20.04
CA MET A 108 8.35 7.72 -19.66
C MET A 108 9.72 7.05 -19.55
N ALA A 109 10.66 7.40 -20.43
CA ALA A 109 12.05 6.91 -20.36
C ALA A 109 12.74 7.36 -19.05
N ALA A 110 12.56 8.62 -18.64
CA ALA A 110 13.06 9.10 -17.35
C ALA A 110 12.47 8.30 -16.18
N PHE A 111 11.15 8.12 -16.14
CA PHE A 111 10.49 7.31 -15.10
C PHE A 111 10.99 5.86 -15.11
N ALA A 112 11.11 5.24 -16.29
CA ALA A 112 11.59 3.88 -16.45
C ALA A 112 13.03 3.70 -15.95
N LEU A 113 13.93 4.67 -16.20
CA LEU A 113 15.29 4.67 -15.64
C LEU A 113 15.27 4.67 -14.11
N GLY A 114 14.35 5.42 -13.51
CA GLY A 114 14.13 5.40 -12.05
C GLY A 114 13.67 4.04 -11.54
N LEU A 115 12.81 3.31 -12.30
CA LEU A 115 12.34 1.97 -11.95
C LEU A 115 13.44 0.91 -12.09
N VAL A 116 14.32 1.02 -13.12
CA VAL A 116 15.49 0.14 -13.25
C VAL A 116 16.40 0.28 -12.03
N GLY A 117 16.60 1.50 -11.53
CA GLY A 117 17.34 1.76 -10.30
C GLY A 117 18.87 1.77 -10.44
N GLU A 118 19.41 1.75 -11.67
CA GLU A 118 20.85 1.69 -11.92
C GLU A 118 21.52 3.07 -11.85
N ALA A 119 22.59 3.16 -11.07
CA ALA A 119 23.34 4.40 -10.89
C ALA A 119 23.95 4.94 -12.19
N SER A 120 24.18 4.09 -13.19
CA SER A 120 24.70 4.46 -14.51
C SER A 120 23.77 5.41 -15.29
N ALA A 121 22.47 5.49 -14.92
CA ALA A 121 21.52 6.43 -15.50
C ALA A 121 21.64 7.87 -14.94
N ALA A 122 22.30 8.04 -13.78
CA ALA A 122 22.32 9.31 -13.07
C ALA A 122 22.89 10.50 -13.85
N PRO A 123 23.97 10.37 -14.65
CA PRO A 123 24.48 11.49 -15.45
C PRO A 123 23.45 12.03 -16.46
N ALA A 124 22.79 11.14 -17.24
CA ALA A 124 21.78 11.55 -18.21
C ALA A 124 20.55 12.19 -17.53
N LEU A 125 20.09 11.62 -16.40
CA LEU A 125 19.01 12.19 -15.62
C LEU A 125 19.38 13.55 -14.98
N THR A 126 20.63 13.73 -14.54
CA THR A 126 21.09 15.01 -14.00
C THR A 126 21.11 16.09 -15.10
N ASN A 127 21.54 15.75 -16.32
CA ASN A 127 21.46 16.65 -17.47
C ASN A 127 20.00 17.03 -17.78
N ALA A 128 19.08 16.07 -17.71
CA ALA A 128 17.66 16.28 -17.98
C ALA A 128 16.94 17.20 -16.95
N LEU A 129 17.55 17.50 -15.79
CA LEU A 129 17.05 18.55 -14.89
C LEU A 129 17.08 19.96 -15.51
N ALA A 130 17.85 20.15 -16.59
CA ALA A 130 17.93 21.40 -17.36
C ALA A 130 17.19 21.32 -18.71
N ASP A 131 16.37 20.28 -18.94
CA ASP A 131 15.55 20.16 -20.17
C ASP A 131 14.64 21.39 -20.32
N THR A 132 14.31 21.76 -21.55
CA THR A 132 13.39 22.87 -21.84
C THR A 132 11.94 22.58 -21.41
N ASP A 133 11.57 21.30 -21.32
CA ASP A 133 10.24 20.87 -20.89
C ASP A 133 10.23 20.56 -19.39
N PRO A 134 9.45 21.32 -18.58
CA PRO A 134 9.40 21.10 -17.13
C PRO A 134 8.95 19.70 -16.71
N ILE A 135 8.15 18.97 -17.51
CA ILE A 135 7.75 17.61 -17.15
C ILE A 135 8.95 16.66 -17.20
N ILE A 136 9.87 16.85 -18.14
CA ILE A 136 11.11 16.07 -18.22
C ILE A 136 11.99 16.36 -17.00
N GLN A 137 12.13 17.64 -16.60
CA GLN A 137 12.86 18.05 -15.39
C GLN A 137 12.29 17.33 -14.15
N GLY A 138 10.97 17.36 -13.99
CA GLY A 138 10.29 16.71 -12.86
C GLY A 138 10.49 15.19 -12.85
N ARG A 139 10.35 14.52 -13.99
CA ARG A 139 10.54 13.07 -14.11
C ARG A 139 11.99 12.66 -13.92
N ALA A 140 12.94 13.46 -14.35
CA ALA A 140 14.36 13.25 -14.08
C ALA A 140 14.65 13.35 -12.57
N ALA A 141 14.10 14.36 -11.90
CA ALA A 141 14.21 14.49 -10.44
C ALA A 141 13.61 13.26 -9.72
N GLU A 142 12.39 12.83 -10.10
CA GLU A 142 11.74 11.64 -9.56
C GLU A 142 12.62 10.40 -9.71
N ALA A 143 13.18 10.19 -10.91
CA ALA A 143 14.06 9.06 -11.20
C ALA A 143 15.33 9.08 -10.36
N LEU A 144 15.98 10.23 -10.21
CA LEU A 144 17.15 10.40 -9.34
C LEU A 144 16.82 10.09 -7.88
N GLY A 145 15.62 10.49 -7.42
CA GLY A 145 15.10 10.12 -6.10
C GLY A 145 14.84 8.63 -5.94
N LEU A 146 14.33 7.94 -6.98
CA LEU A 146 14.10 6.48 -6.97
C LEU A 146 15.41 5.69 -6.97
N ILE A 147 16.41 6.14 -7.73
CA ILE A 147 17.77 5.57 -7.76
C ILE A 147 18.50 5.80 -6.43
N GLY A 148 18.16 6.87 -5.68
CA GLY A 148 18.88 7.26 -4.47
C GLY A 148 20.16 8.04 -4.75
N HIS A 149 20.25 8.75 -5.90
CA HIS A 149 21.47 9.48 -6.30
C HIS A 149 21.61 10.81 -5.57
N GLN A 150 22.18 10.78 -4.36
CA GLN A 150 22.42 11.92 -3.47
C GLN A 150 23.13 13.14 -4.13
N PRO A 151 24.13 12.96 -5.01
CA PRO A 151 24.84 14.10 -5.60
C PRO A 151 23.95 15.06 -6.40
N ALA A 152 22.78 14.60 -6.90
CA ALA A 152 21.86 15.44 -7.67
C ALA A 152 21.00 16.38 -6.79
N ALA A 153 21.02 16.25 -5.46
CA ALA A 153 20.12 16.98 -4.57
C ALA A 153 20.17 18.51 -4.75
N THR A 154 21.36 19.09 -4.88
CA THR A 154 21.53 20.54 -5.09
C THR A 154 20.93 20.99 -6.43
N ALA A 155 21.12 20.22 -7.50
CA ALA A 155 20.55 20.53 -8.81
C ALA A 155 19.02 20.43 -8.81
N ILE A 156 18.46 19.40 -8.16
CA ILE A 156 17.01 19.25 -7.98
C ILE A 156 16.44 20.43 -7.18
N ALA A 157 17.09 20.83 -6.09
CA ALA A 157 16.68 21.98 -5.27
C ALA A 157 16.71 23.29 -6.08
N GLY A 158 17.72 23.49 -6.91
CA GLY A 158 17.84 24.63 -7.82
C GLY A 158 16.70 24.69 -8.84
N MET A 159 16.34 23.56 -9.46
CA MET A 159 15.22 23.44 -10.39
C MET A 159 13.90 23.79 -9.69
N VAL A 160 13.62 23.22 -8.50
CA VAL A 160 12.41 23.49 -7.72
C VAL A 160 12.34 24.98 -7.34
N ALA A 161 13.43 25.56 -6.83
CA ALA A 161 13.49 26.97 -6.43
C ALA A 161 13.28 27.91 -7.62
N ALA A 162 13.78 27.58 -8.82
CA ALA A 162 13.58 28.36 -10.04
C ALA A 162 12.10 28.42 -10.42
N HIS A 163 11.40 27.29 -10.46
CA HIS A 163 9.96 27.25 -10.73
C HIS A 163 9.14 27.98 -9.68
N LEU A 164 9.46 27.82 -8.38
CA LEU A 164 8.78 28.57 -7.31
C LEU A 164 8.99 30.07 -7.44
N SER A 165 10.21 30.52 -7.78
CA SER A 165 10.53 31.92 -7.99
C SER A 165 9.84 32.51 -9.25
N ALA A 166 9.56 31.70 -10.26
CA ALA A 166 8.74 32.05 -11.41
C ALA A 166 7.24 32.13 -11.09
N GLY A 167 6.83 31.85 -9.86
CA GLY A 167 5.46 32.02 -9.40
C GLY A 167 4.47 30.95 -9.87
N VAL A 168 4.94 29.73 -10.25
CA VAL A 168 4.08 28.67 -10.80
C VAL A 168 2.98 28.20 -9.85
N LEU A 169 3.12 28.46 -8.54
CA LEU A 169 2.12 28.14 -7.51
C LEU A 169 1.30 29.37 -7.05
N ASN A 170 1.47 30.55 -7.68
CA ASN A 170 0.72 31.71 -7.29
C ASN A 170 -0.79 31.50 -7.49
N GLY A 171 -1.58 31.78 -6.44
CA GLY A 171 -3.03 31.59 -6.45
C GLY A 171 -3.51 30.13 -6.40
N MET A 172 -2.61 29.17 -6.26
CA MET A 172 -3.00 27.77 -6.12
C MET A 172 -3.67 27.51 -4.76
N ASN A 173 -4.81 26.82 -4.78
CA ASN A 173 -5.49 26.41 -3.57
C ASN A 173 -4.60 25.43 -2.76
N ALA A 174 -4.55 25.62 -1.44
CA ALA A 174 -3.72 24.81 -0.56
C ALA A 174 -4.04 23.29 -0.63
N ASP A 175 -5.31 22.96 -0.85
CA ASP A 175 -5.80 21.56 -0.93
C ASP A 175 -6.02 21.06 -2.37
N ASP A 176 -5.49 21.77 -3.39
CA ASP A 176 -5.68 21.35 -4.77
C ASP A 176 -5.04 19.98 -5.06
N MET A 177 -5.90 18.98 -5.29
CA MET A 177 -5.55 17.60 -5.67
C MET A 177 -5.83 17.31 -7.16
N GLY A 178 -6.26 18.29 -7.95
CA GLY A 178 -6.57 18.08 -9.37
C GLY A 178 -5.38 17.47 -10.12
N THR A 179 -5.67 16.58 -11.05
CA THR A 179 -4.68 15.92 -11.91
C THR A 179 -5.28 15.75 -13.32
N PRO A 180 -4.49 15.95 -14.41
CA PRO A 180 -3.07 16.30 -14.43
C PRO A 180 -2.79 17.75 -13.98
N LYS A 181 -1.58 18.03 -13.55
CA LYS A 181 -1.07 19.37 -13.22
C LYS A 181 -0.35 19.98 -14.44
N PRO A 182 -0.27 21.34 -14.53
CA PRO A 182 0.63 21.99 -15.47
C PRO A 182 2.08 21.48 -15.30
N PRO A 183 2.86 21.29 -16.38
CA PRO A 183 4.19 20.71 -16.32
C PRO A 183 5.14 21.31 -15.28
N ALA A 184 5.18 22.62 -15.14
CA ALA A 184 6.04 23.30 -14.16
C ALA A 184 5.59 23.06 -12.70
N VAL A 185 4.29 22.94 -12.44
CA VAL A 185 3.74 22.57 -11.13
C VAL A 185 4.10 21.13 -10.79
N GLU A 186 4.00 20.24 -11.78
CA GLU A 186 4.39 18.84 -11.62
C GLU A 186 5.89 18.70 -11.36
N ALA A 187 6.74 19.49 -12.01
CA ALA A 187 8.18 19.54 -11.76
C ALA A 187 8.49 19.92 -10.29
N VAL A 188 7.79 20.90 -9.74
CA VAL A 188 7.93 21.27 -8.32
C VAL A 188 7.55 20.11 -7.42
N ARG A 189 6.40 19.47 -7.69
CA ARG A 189 5.91 18.34 -6.89
C ARG A 189 6.90 17.17 -6.89
N LEU A 190 7.30 16.71 -8.06
CA LEU A 190 8.21 15.58 -8.24
C LEU A 190 9.61 15.87 -7.68
N GLY A 191 10.12 17.10 -7.88
CA GLY A 191 11.40 17.54 -7.32
C GLY A 191 11.39 17.59 -5.79
N ALA A 192 10.34 18.14 -5.17
CA ALA A 192 10.20 18.16 -3.72
C ALA A 192 10.16 16.73 -3.14
N TYR A 193 9.42 15.81 -3.80
CA TYR A 193 9.35 14.40 -3.38
C TYR A 193 10.67 13.65 -3.59
N ALA A 194 11.42 13.98 -4.64
CA ALA A 194 12.76 13.43 -4.85
C ALA A 194 13.72 13.83 -3.71
N LEU A 195 13.71 15.10 -3.28
CA LEU A 195 14.52 15.56 -2.15
C LEU A 195 14.16 14.84 -0.84
N VAL A 196 12.87 14.58 -0.62
CA VAL A 196 12.40 13.74 0.50
C VAL A 196 12.97 12.32 0.42
N ARG A 197 12.89 11.67 -0.76
CA ARG A 197 13.40 10.30 -0.97
C ARG A 197 14.91 10.22 -0.76
N LEU A 198 15.64 11.24 -1.19
CA LEU A 198 17.08 11.36 -0.99
C LEU A 198 17.47 11.66 0.47
N GLY A 199 16.52 12.07 1.34
CA GLY A 199 16.84 12.54 2.69
C GLY A 199 17.70 13.80 2.70
N SER A 200 17.67 14.59 1.61
CA SER A 200 18.50 15.78 1.44
C SER A 200 17.83 17.02 2.03
N TYR A 201 17.71 17.06 3.34
CA TYR A 201 16.91 18.03 4.06
C TYR A 201 17.44 19.46 3.95
N ASP A 202 18.77 19.67 3.88
CA ASP A 202 19.35 20.99 3.63
C ASP A 202 18.93 21.55 2.28
N ALA A 203 19.04 20.75 1.23
CA ALA A 203 18.61 21.13 -0.12
C ALA A 203 17.09 21.37 -0.19
N LEU A 204 16.30 20.52 0.48
CA LEU A 204 14.85 20.66 0.57
C LEU A 204 14.45 21.97 1.26
N SER A 205 15.04 22.27 2.43
CA SER A 205 14.74 23.50 3.18
C SER A 205 15.13 24.75 2.38
N SER A 206 16.28 24.73 1.70
CA SER A 206 16.72 25.87 0.86
C SER A 206 15.78 26.11 -0.33
N ALA A 207 15.18 25.06 -0.90
CA ALA A 207 14.25 25.20 -2.01
C ALA A 207 12.86 25.65 -1.58
N LEU A 208 12.34 25.16 -0.45
CA LEU A 208 10.94 25.32 -0.08
C LEU A 208 10.66 26.40 0.96
N ILE A 209 11.67 26.93 1.66
CA ILE A 209 11.55 27.97 2.66
C ILE A 209 12.13 29.28 2.10
N ASP A 210 11.47 30.39 2.38
CA ASP A 210 11.93 31.73 2.01
C ASP A 210 12.91 32.33 3.05
N GLY A 211 13.43 33.52 2.77
CA GLY A 211 14.38 34.21 3.66
C GLY A 211 13.79 34.64 5.01
N THR A 212 12.47 34.53 5.22
CA THR A 212 11.79 34.81 6.50
C THR A 212 11.52 33.54 7.31
N GLY A 213 11.88 32.37 6.78
CA GLY A 213 11.62 31.09 7.40
C GLY A 213 10.21 30.54 7.15
N GLN A 214 9.46 31.11 6.21
CA GLN A 214 8.12 30.66 5.84
C GLN A 214 8.17 29.74 4.63
N ALA A 215 7.17 28.85 4.50
CA ALA A 215 7.02 28.04 3.29
C ALA A 215 6.69 28.94 2.09
N ARG A 216 7.35 28.72 0.95
CA ARG A 216 7.13 29.49 -0.29
C ARG A 216 5.73 29.30 -0.89
N SER A 217 4.99 28.29 -0.47
CA SER A 217 3.59 28.07 -0.81
C SER A 217 2.89 27.24 0.27
N ARG A 218 1.57 27.44 0.40
CA ARG A 218 0.72 26.63 1.28
C ARG A 218 0.18 25.35 0.61
N TRP A 219 0.52 25.11 -0.65
CA TRP A 219 0.06 23.92 -1.37
C TRP A 219 0.54 22.65 -0.68
N TRP A 220 -0.38 21.72 -0.42
CA TRP A 220 -0.15 20.54 0.42
C TRP A 220 1.08 19.69 0.07
N PRO A 221 1.55 19.56 -1.21
CA PRO A 221 2.77 18.80 -1.48
C PRO A 221 4.03 19.41 -0.85
N LEU A 222 4.09 20.75 -0.68
CA LEU A 222 5.19 21.38 0.02
C LEU A 222 5.09 21.13 1.53
N ALA A 223 3.88 21.20 2.11
CA ALA A 223 3.65 20.85 3.51
C ALA A 223 4.03 19.38 3.79
N PHE A 224 3.68 18.44 2.88
CA PHE A 224 4.12 17.04 2.93
C PHE A 224 5.65 16.95 2.90
N ALA A 225 6.33 17.64 2.00
CA ALA A 225 7.79 17.58 1.90
C ALA A 225 8.46 18.13 3.17
N LEU A 226 7.99 19.27 3.67
CA LEU A 226 8.51 19.88 4.90
C LEU A 226 8.28 18.98 6.14
N GLN A 227 7.12 18.33 6.27
CA GLN A 227 6.86 17.44 7.39
C GLN A 227 7.74 16.16 7.39
N ARG A 228 8.24 15.76 6.21
CA ARG A 228 9.17 14.63 6.09
C ARG A 228 10.61 15.02 6.41
N SER A 229 10.89 16.31 6.41
CA SER A 229 12.19 16.84 6.84
C SER A 229 12.35 16.65 8.36
N ASN A 230 13.44 16.05 8.78
CA ASN A 230 13.80 15.97 10.20
C ASN A 230 14.71 17.15 10.59
N ASP A 231 14.32 18.37 10.17
CA ASP A 231 15.11 19.59 10.29
C ASP A 231 14.38 20.64 11.12
N ALA A 232 14.98 21.08 12.22
CA ALA A 232 14.38 22.10 13.10
C ALA A 232 14.12 23.44 12.41
N ARG A 233 14.78 23.77 11.30
CA ARG A 233 14.57 24.99 10.53
C ARG A 233 13.17 25.09 9.94
N VAL A 234 12.49 23.95 9.69
CA VAL A 234 11.15 23.94 9.13
C VAL A 234 10.05 24.25 10.15
N VAL A 235 10.34 24.27 11.47
CA VAL A 235 9.33 24.43 12.52
C VAL A 235 8.52 25.71 12.35
N THR A 236 9.16 26.84 12.04
CA THR A 236 8.46 28.12 11.83
C THR A 236 7.49 28.03 10.65
N ALA A 237 7.92 27.44 9.53
CA ALA A 237 7.07 27.21 8.37
C ALA A 237 5.90 26.27 8.69
N LEU A 238 6.14 25.16 9.41
CA LEU A 238 5.07 24.23 9.81
C LEU A 238 4.07 24.88 10.78
N LEU A 239 4.49 25.70 11.73
CA LEU A 239 3.57 26.45 12.61
C LEU A 239 2.68 27.41 11.82
N ALA A 240 3.23 28.11 10.83
CA ALA A 240 2.47 28.98 9.95
C ALA A 240 1.50 28.22 9.04
N LEU A 241 1.91 27.05 8.53
CA LEU A 241 1.03 26.16 7.77
C LEU A 241 -0.10 25.61 8.64
N LEU A 242 0.18 25.22 9.88
CA LEU A 242 -0.80 24.69 10.83
C LEU A 242 -1.93 25.68 11.12
N SER A 243 -1.62 26.97 11.25
CA SER A 243 -2.58 28.06 11.49
C SER A 243 -3.19 28.64 10.21
N GLY A 244 -2.73 28.17 9.04
CA GLY A 244 -3.15 28.69 7.74
C GLY A 244 -4.41 28.04 7.18
N GLU A 245 -4.63 28.27 5.88
CA GLU A 245 -5.68 27.63 5.10
C GLU A 245 -5.23 26.27 4.58
N GLY A 246 -6.20 25.43 4.26
CA GLY A 246 -5.99 24.11 3.68
C GLY A 246 -5.95 22.98 4.72
N GLN A 247 -6.91 22.08 4.63
CA GLN A 247 -7.02 20.93 5.53
C GLN A 247 -5.81 19.99 5.42
N LEU A 248 -5.36 19.70 4.19
CA LEU A 248 -4.24 18.80 3.95
C LEU A 248 -2.93 19.40 4.45
N SER A 249 -2.67 20.68 4.13
CA SER A 249 -1.47 21.36 4.60
C SER A 249 -1.39 21.41 6.12
N ARG A 250 -2.52 21.68 6.79
CA ARG A 250 -2.62 21.70 8.25
C ARG A 250 -2.40 20.31 8.85
N ALA A 251 -2.95 19.26 8.24
CA ALA A 251 -2.76 17.89 8.69
C ALA A 251 -1.28 17.45 8.59
N PHE A 252 -0.62 17.73 7.45
CA PHE A 252 0.81 17.46 7.30
C PHE A 252 1.67 18.29 8.26
N ALA A 253 1.32 19.54 8.49
CA ALA A 253 2.03 20.40 9.45
C ALA A 253 1.92 19.86 10.89
N ALA A 254 0.71 19.44 11.33
CA ALA A 254 0.48 18.83 12.64
C ALA A 254 1.34 17.58 12.84
N ARG A 255 1.39 16.71 11.83
CA ARG A 255 2.22 15.50 11.85
C ARG A 255 3.72 15.83 11.95
N GLY A 256 4.19 16.79 11.15
CA GLY A 256 5.61 17.17 11.13
C GLY A 256 6.06 17.77 12.45
N LEU A 257 5.27 18.66 13.03
CA LEU A 257 5.55 19.29 14.32
C LEU A 257 5.64 18.26 15.46
N GLY A 258 4.75 17.27 15.47
CA GLY A 258 4.85 16.15 16.41
C GLY A 258 6.15 15.36 16.27
N GLY A 259 6.56 15.06 15.04
CA GLY A 259 7.79 14.31 14.74
C GLY A 259 9.07 15.05 15.13
N LEU A 260 9.08 16.38 14.98
CA LEU A 260 10.23 17.24 15.36
C LEU A 260 10.35 17.46 16.88
N LYS A 261 9.32 17.12 17.65
CA LYS A 261 9.29 17.25 19.13
C LYS A 261 9.56 18.67 19.63
N ASP A 262 9.15 19.70 18.87
CA ASP A 262 9.34 21.08 19.26
C ASP A 262 8.23 21.52 20.23
N PRO A 263 8.57 22.01 21.43
CA PRO A 263 7.57 22.36 22.46
C PRO A 263 6.63 23.51 22.04
N ARG A 264 6.99 24.32 21.05
CA ARG A 264 6.12 25.39 20.50
C ARG A 264 4.87 24.81 19.85
N ALA A 265 4.90 23.55 19.41
CA ALA A 265 3.76 22.88 18.79
C ALA A 265 2.70 22.43 19.81
N THR A 266 3.04 22.26 21.09
CA THR A 266 2.12 21.69 22.09
C THR A 266 0.81 22.46 22.18
N ALA A 267 0.85 23.77 22.43
CA ALA A 267 -0.37 24.56 22.60
C ALA A 267 -1.27 24.59 21.35
N PRO A 268 -0.74 24.80 20.11
CA PRO A 268 -1.54 24.71 18.89
C PRO A 268 -2.16 23.32 18.67
N LEU A 269 -1.41 22.24 18.90
CA LEU A 269 -1.92 20.88 18.71
C LEU A 269 -2.99 20.51 19.74
N LEU A 270 -2.86 20.96 20.99
CA LEU A 270 -3.91 20.80 22.03
C LEU A 270 -5.20 21.50 21.61
N ALA A 271 -5.11 22.74 21.16
CA ALA A 271 -6.27 23.52 20.70
C ALA A 271 -7.00 22.82 19.54
N ILE A 272 -6.26 22.33 18.54
CA ILE A 272 -6.82 21.63 17.38
C ILE A 272 -7.45 20.28 17.80
N ALA A 273 -6.79 19.49 18.63
CA ALA A 273 -7.31 18.18 19.05
C ALA A 273 -8.65 18.33 19.79
N ASP A 274 -8.77 19.35 20.65
CA ASP A 274 -9.94 19.59 21.50
C ASP A 274 -11.10 20.28 20.76
N HIS A 275 -10.84 21.01 19.67
CA HIS A 275 -11.84 21.79 18.98
C HIS A 275 -12.69 20.96 18.00
N ALA A 276 -14.00 20.81 18.32
CA ALA A 276 -14.90 19.91 17.58
C ALA A 276 -15.15 20.32 16.11
N SER A 277 -15.04 21.61 15.78
CA SER A 277 -15.25 22.10 14.40
C SER A 277 -14.03 21.94 13.48
N GLU A 278 -12.89 21.55 14.03
CA GLU A 278 -11.71 21.27 13.21
C GLU A 278 -11.93 20.03 12.32
N PRO A 279 -11.41 20.02 11.09
CA PRO A 279 -11.52 18.87 10.22
C PRO A 279 -10.95 17.59 10.87
N LEU A 280 -11.62 16.45 10.68
CA LEU A 280 -11.25 15.19 11.31
C LEU A 280 -9.79 14.79 11.04
N ALA A 281 -9.31 14.94 9.80
CA ALA A 281 -7.92 14.63 9.43
C ALA A 281 -6.91 15.47 10.24
N VAL A 282 -7.19 16.77 10.41
CA VAL A 282 -6.30 17.66 11.18
C VAL A 282 -6.30 17.28 12.66
N ARG A 283 -7.47 16.95 13.23
CA ARG A 283 -7.58 16.47 14.62
C ARG A 283 -6.83 15.16 14.84
N ILE A 284 -6.95 14.19 13.92
CA ILE A 284 -6.22 12.92 13.98
C ILE A 284 -4.71 13.17 14.02
N GLN A 285 -4.22 14.03 13.13
CA GLN A 285 -2.78 14.33 13.08
C GLN A 285 -2.32 15.14 14.30
N ALA A 286 -3.17 15.99 14.87
CA ALA A 286 -2.88 16.69 16.12
C ALA A 286 -2.77 15.71 17.30
N VAL A 287 -3.69 14.75 17.43
CA VAL A 287 -3.65 13.68 18.44
C VAL A 287 -2.37 12.86 18.32
N ARG A 288 -2.02 12.42 17.12
CA ARG A 288 -0.75 11.71 16.86
C ARG A 288 0.47 12.58 17.16
N GLY A 289 0.39 13.88 16.81
CA GLY A 289 1.45 14.85 17.10
C GLY A 289 1.69 15.01 18.59
N LEU A 290 0.63 15.10 19.40
CA LEU A 290 0.73 15.18 20.88
C LEU A 290 1.39 13.94 21.47
N ALA A 291 1.06 12.75 20.96
CA ALA A 291 1.69 11.51 21.38
C ALA A 291 3.20 11.48 21.07
N LEU A 292 3.60 11.94 19.88
CA LEU A 292 5.00 12.01 19.46
C LEU A 292 5.80 13.04 20.24
N LEU A 293 5.18 14.19 20.59
CA LEU A 293 5.78 15.21 21.45
C LEU A 293 6.13 14.66 22.84
N GLY A 294 5.31 13.74 23.36
CA GLY A 294 5.49 13.20 24.71
C GLY A 294 5.11 14.19 25.82
N ASP A 295 4.32 15.22 25.52
CA ASP A 295 3.93 16.25 26.51
C ASP A 295 2.71 15.81 27.32
N ALA A 296 2.88 15.66 28.63
CA ALA A 296 1.86 15.20 29.56
C ALA A 296 0.55 16.03 29.52
N ARG A 297 0.62 17.30 29.10
CA ARG A 297 -0.56 18.17 28.93
C ARG A 297 -1.57 17.62 27.92
N GLY A 298 -1.12 16.72 27.01
CA GLY A 298 -2.00 16.00 26.09
C GLY A 298 -3.00 15.07 26.80
N GLY A 299 -2.64 14.46 27.93
CA GLY A 299 -3.44 13.45 28.60
C GLY A 299 -4.89 13.84 28.85
N PRO A 300 -5.18 14.98 29.54
CA PRO A 300 -6.56 15.40 29.80
C PRO A 300 -7.41 15.64 28.55
N VAL A 301 -6.82 16.15 27.46
CA VAL A 301 -7.51 16.34 26.17
C VAL A 301 -7.88 14.99 25.56
N LEU A 302 -6.93 14.07 25.52
CA LEU A 302 -7.14 12.73 24.98
C LEU A 302 -8.21 11.95 25.76
N MET A 303 -8.22 12.05 27.09
CA MET A 303 -9.26 11.43 27.92
C MET A 303 -10.66 12.00 27.62
N ARG A 304 -10.80 13.32 27.43
CA ARG A 304 -12.08 13.92 27.02
C ARG A 304 -12.53 13.41 25.63
N LEU A 305 -11.61 13.26 24.69
CA LEU A 305 -11.95 12.71 23.36
C LEU A 305 -12.49 11.29 23.43
N ILE A 306 -11.93 10.46 24.31
CA ILE A 306 -12.33 9.06 24.47
C ILE A 306 -13.71 8.96 25.13
N THR A 307 -13.98 9.77 26.15
CA THR A 307 -15.24 9.72 26.93
C THR A 307 -16.41 10.43 26.26
N SER A 308 -16.17 11.19 25.19
CA SER A 308 -17.23 11.95 24.51
C SER A 308 -17.95 11.09 23.46
N ASN A 309 -19.27 10.95 23.60
CA ASN A 309 -20.13 10.26 22.62
C ASN A 309 -20.32 11.02 21.29
N GLN A 310 -19.85 12.26 21.20
CA GLN A 310 -19.95 13.09 19.99
C GLN A 310 -18.69 13.03 19.10
N VAL A 311 -17.66 12.34 19.55
CA VAL A 311 -16.39 12.22 18.83
C VAL A 311 -16.46 11.00 17.88
N ASN A 312 -15.88 11.16 16.69
CA ASN A 312 -15.73 10.07 15.73
C ASN A 312 -14.97 8.89 16.37
N GLN A 313 -15.49 7.67 16.22
CA GLN A 313 -14.93 6.46 16.86
C GLN A 313 -13.49 6.18 16.46
N ASN A 314 -13.11 6.47 15.21
CA ASN A 314 -11.73 6.32 14.78
C ASN A 314 -10.79 7.32 15.47
N LEU A 315 -11.26 8.55 15.74
CA LEU A 315 -10.50 9.54 16.53
C LEU A 315 -10.39 9.13 18.01
N GLN A 316 -11.45 8.51 18.58
CA GLN A 316 -11.38 7.95 19.93
C GLN A 316 -10.32 6.85 20.02
N LEU A 317 -10.27 5.95 19.03
CA LEU A 317 -9.26 4.89 18.95
C LEU A 317 -7.84 5.47 18.91
N GLU A 318 -7.62 6.50 18.06
CA GLU A 318 -6.32 7.20 18.00
C GLU A 318 -5.95 7.85 19.33
N ALA A 319 -6.93 8.40 20.06
CA ALA A 319 -6.70 8.98 21.37
C ALA A 319 -6.30 7.93 22.43
N ILE A 320 -6.87 6.72 22.38
CA ILE A 320 -6.46 5.59 23.26
C ILE A 320 -5.00 5.20 22.99
N VAL A 321 -4.66 5.05 21.71
CA VAL A 321 -3.28 4.73 21.30
C VAL A 321 -2.32 5.83 21.75
N ALA A 322 -2.71 7.09 21.60
CA ALA A 322 -1.92 8.26 22.02
C ALA A 322 -1.69 8.30 23.53
N LEU A 323 -2.71 7.99 24.36
CA LEU A 323 -2.58 7.89 25.81
C LEU A 323 -1.55 6.84 26.22
N GLY A 324 -1.58 5.67 25.59
CA GLY A 324 -0.60 4.62 25.85
C GLY A 324 0.83 5.03 25.45
N GLN A 325 0.99 5.83 24.37
CA GLN A 325 2.29 6.37 23.97
C GLN A 325 2.80 7.42 24.96
N LEU A 326 1.91 8.28 25.48
CA LEU A 326 2.22 9.27 26.52
C LEU A 326 2.50 8.65 27.88
N ARG A 327 2.09 7.39 28.10
CA ARG A 327 2.14 6.71 29.42
C ARG A 327 1.46 7.55 30.50
N HIS A 328 0.26 8.08 30.18
CA HIS A 328 -0.45 9.02 31.06
C HIS A 328 -1.07 8.29 32.25
N ALA A 329 -0.45 8.38 33.42
CA ALA A 329 -0.87 7.64 34.63
C ALA A 329 -2.33 7.90 35.02
N GLY A 330 -2.88 9.11 34.81
CA GLY A 330 -4.26 9.44 35.07
C GLY A 330 -5.30 8.73 34.21
N ALA A 331 -4.86 7.95 33.20
CA ALA A 331 -5.76 7.22 32.31
C ALA A 331 -5.96 5.74 32.71
N VAL A 332 -5.31 5.25 33.76
CA VAL A 332 -5.30 3.82 34.13
C VAL A 332 -6.71 3.28 34.34
N GLU A 333 -7.56 3.95 35.12
CA GLU A 333 -8.93 3.52 35.37
C GLU A 333 -9.75 3.50 34.08
N LEU A 334 -9.67 4.55 33.25
CA LEU A 334 -10.34 4.62 31.96
C LEU A 334 -9.88 3.47 31.03
N LEU A 335 -8.58 3.15 31.00
CA LEU A 335 -8.05 2.06 30.17
C LEU A 335 -8.54 0.69 30.65
N ILE A 336 -8.71 0.49 31.95
CA ILE A 336 -9.31 -0.74 32.53
C ILE A 336 -10.77 -0.87 32.07
N ASP A 337 -11.57 0.18 32.14
CA ASP A 337 -12.96 0.15 31.66
C ASP A 337 -13.06 -0.20 30.18
N LEU A 338 -12.15 0.35 29.36
CA LEU A 338 -12.11 0.12 27.92
C LEU A 338 -11.70 -1.29 27.51
N VAL A 339 -11.08 -2.08 28.39
CA VAL A 339 -10.79 -3.51 28.12
C VAL A 339 -12.07 -4.32 27.93
N SER A 340 -13.21 -3.84 28.42
CA SER A 340 -14.53 -4.47 28.26
C SER A 340 -15.41 -3.79 27.19
N ALA A 341 -14.86 -2.89 26.39
CA ALA A 341 -15.60 -2.17 25.35
C ALA A 341 -16.21 -3.13 24.31
N SER A 342 -17.32 -2.75 23.68
CA SER A 342 -18.00 -3.59 22.68
C SER A 342 -17.16 -3.82 21.40
N TRP A 343 -16.38 -2.82 20.98
CA TRP A 343 -15.56 -2.90 19.76
C TRP A 343 -14.19 -3.54 20.03
N PRO A 344 -13.83 -4.65 19.33
CA PRO A 344 -12.57 -5.36 19.56
C PRO A 344 -11.32 -4.49 19.42
N SER A 345 -11.33 -3.52 18.47
CA SER A 345 -10.20 -2.61 18.27
C SER A 345 -9.95 -1.71 19.48
N VAL A 346 -11.00 -1.28 20.18
CA VAL A 346 -10.87 -0.50 21.42
C VAL A 346 -10.28 -1.36 22.53
N ARG A 347 -10.77 -2.59 22.71
CA ARG A 347 -10.20 -3.52 23.71
C ARG A 347 -8.72 -3.80 23.47
N SER A 348 -8.36 -4.05 22.19
CA SER A 348 -6.95 -4.27 21.78
C SER A 348 -6.07 -3.06 22.09
N ALA A 349 -6.55 -1.86 21.75
CA ALA A 349 -5.81 -0.62 22.01
C ALA A 349 -5.69 -0.32 23.51
N ALA A 350 -6.75 -0.57 24.28
CA ALA A 350 -6.76 -0.39 25.73
C ALA A 350 -5.75 -1.31 26.44
N LEU A 351 -5.72 -2.61 26.09
CA LEU A 351 -4.72 -3.56 26.60
C LEU A 351 -3.29 -3.09 26.32
N GLN A 352 -3.01 -2.69 25.09
CA GLN A 352 -1.67 -2.21 24.72
C GLN A 352 -1.30 -0.89 25.40
N ALA A 353 -2.27 0.03 25.54
CA ALA A 353 -2.07 1.28 26.25
C ALA A 353 -1.83 1.06 27.74
N LEU A 354 -2.62 0.20 28.38
CA LEU A 354 -2.48 -0.13 29.81
C LEU A 354 -1.11 -0.78 30.09
N ALA A 355 -0.69 -1.75 29.28
CA ALA A 355 0.60 -2.40 29.42
C ALA A 355 1.80 -1.41 29.38
N ARG A 356 1.66 -0.33 28.58
CA ARG A 356 2.69 0.72 28.47
C ARG A 356 2.62 1.74 29.61
N THR A 357 1.41 1.99 30.14
CA THR A 357 1.15 3.04 31.13
C THR A 357 1.45 2.53 32.54
N ASP A 358 0.91 1.35 32.88
CA ASP A 358 1.07 0.71 34.19
C ASP A 358 1.10 -0.81 34.04
N THR A 359 2.31 -1.35 34.04
CA THR A 359 2.55 -2.80 33.84
C THR A 359 1.98 -3.64 34.98
N ASP A 360 2.03 -3.17 36.24
CA ASP A 360 1.54 -3.94 37.39
C ASP A 360 0.03 -4.05 37.36
N THR A 361 -0.66 -2.95 37.10
CA THR A 361 -2.11 -2.92 36.90
C THR A 361 -2.51 -3.75 35.67
N PHE A 362 -1.75 -3.70 34.56
CA PHE A 362 -2.01 -4.53 33.39
C PHE A 362 -1.95 -6.03 33.73
N ILE A 363 -0.89 -6.49 34.42
CA ILE A 363 -0.75 -7.91 34.80
C ILE A 363 -1.89 -8.33 35.73
N SER A 364 -2.26 -7.48 36.70
CA SER A 364 -3.37 -7.75 37.62
C SER A 364 -4.70 -7.88 36.86
N ALA A 365 -4.97 -6.96 35.92
CA ALA A 365 -6.18 -6.97 35.10
C ALA A 365 -6.30 -8.24 34.27
N ILE A 366 -5.26 -8.61 33.50
CA ILE A 366 -5.32 -9.80 32.63
C ILE A 366 -5.39 -11.11 33.42
N SER A 367 -4.93 -11.15 34.67
CA SER A 367 -5.03 -12.33 35.53
C SER A 367 -6.45 -12.65 35.98
N GLY A 368 -7.33 -11.65 35.95
CA GLY A 368 -8.76 -11.78 36.33
C GLY A 368 -9.72 -11.85 35.15
N LEU A 369 -9.22 -11.76 33.89
CA LEU A 369 -10.05 -11.77 32.70
C LEU A 369 -10.12 -13.17 32.07
N ASP A 370 -11.33 -13.55 31.64
CA ASP A 370 -11.51 -14.68 30.74
C ASP A 370 -10.89 -14.36 29.36
N PRO A 371 -10.48 -15.38 28.58
CA PRO A 371 -10.00 -15.17 27.22
C PRO A 371 -11.05 -14.44 26.37
N ASP A 372 -10.64 -13.35 25.72
CA ASP A 372 -11.55 -12.57 24.87
C ASP A 372 -12.13 -13.43 23.74
N ALA A 373 -13.42 -13.25 23.45
CA ALA A 373 -14.09 -13.99 22.37
C ALA A 373 -13.49 -13.70 21.00
N HIS A 374 -12.96 -12.48 20.79
CA HIS A 374 -12.38 -12.08 19.50
C HIS A 374 -10.88 -12.37 19.47
N TRP A 375 -10.46 -13.17 18.50
CA TRP A 375 -9.06 -13.60 18.35
C TRP A 375 -8.07 -12.43 18.29
N SER A 376 -8.42 -11.30 17.63
CA SER A 376 -7.51 -10.17 17.48
C SER A 376 -7.19 -9.48 18.81
N VAL A 377 -8.07 -9.55 19.81
CA VAL A 377 -7.81 -9.04 21.15
C VAL A 377 -6.81 -9.95 21.86
N ARG A 378 -6.94 -11.27 21.69
CA ARG A 378 -5.96 -12.23 22.24
C ARG A 378 -4.60 -12.11 21.59
N ALA A 379 -4.55 -11.87 20.27
CA ALA A 379 -3.31 -11.55 19.55
C ALA A 379 -2.69 -10.21 20.00
N ALA A 380 -3.53 -9.19 20.24
CA ALA A 380 -3.09 -7.92 20.81
C ALA A 380 -2.56 -8.06 22.24
N LEU A 381 -3.15 -8.94 23.05
CA LEU A 381 -2.65 -9.29 24.38
C LEU A 381 -1.22 -9.89 24.29
N ALA A 382 -0.99 -10.84 23.37
CA ALA A 382 0.34 -11.39 23.14
C ALA A 382 1.34 -10.30 22.74
N THR A 383 0.93 -9.38 21.85
CA THR A 383 1.75 -8.24 21.43
C THR A 383 2.08 -7.30 22.61
N ALA A 384 1.12 -7.04 23.49
CA ALA A 384 1.31 -6.22 24.68
C ALA A 384 2.31 -6.86 25.66
N LEU A 385 2.15 -8.16 25.93
CA LEU A 385 3.06 -8.96 26.74
C LEU A 385 4.48 -8.96 26.17
N GLY A 386 4.64 -9.04 24.83
CA GLY A 386 5.93 -8.92 24.14
C GLY A 386 6.62 -7.55 24.29
N GLY A 387 5.97 -6.58 24.88
CA GLY A 387 6.54 -5.29 25.28
C GLY A 387 7.10 -5.23 26.70
N LEU A 388 6.92 -6.31 27.50
CA LEU A 388 7.34 -6.39 28.89
C LEU A 388 8.71 -7.08 29.03
N THR A 389 9.19 -7.19 30.28
CA THR A 389 10.36 -8.01 30.58
C THR A 389 10.03 -9.49 30.44
N ARG A 390 11.04 -10.32 30.20
CA ARG A 390 10.87 -11.77 30.03
C ARG A 390 10.17 -12.40 31.24
N GLU A 391 10.57 -12.05 32.46
CA GLU A 391 10.07 -12.62 33.71
C GLU A 391 8.56 -12.43 33.86
N ARG A 392 8.02 -11.31 33.33
CA ARG A 392 6.60 -10.97 33.39
C ARG A 392 5.79 -11.56 32.23
N ALA A 393 6.43 -11.73 31.09
CA ALA A 393 5.75 -12.08 29.84
C ALA A 393 5.74 -13.58 29.54
N GLU A 394 6.78 -14.32 29.89
CA GLU A 394 7.01 -15.70 29.42
C GLU A 394 5.89 -16.65 29.83
N ALA A 395 5.46 -16.66 31.10
CA ALA A 395 4.43 -17.56 31.57
C ALA A 395 3.04 -17.30 30.93
N PRO A 396 2.53 -16.04 30.89
CA PRO A 396 1.27 -15.74 30.17
C PRO A 396 1.35 -16.07 28.67
N LEU A 397 2.46 -15.74 27.99
CA LEU A 397 2.65 -16.07 26.58
C LEU A 397 2.65 -17.58 26.34
N THR A 398 3.33 -18.35 27.18
CA THR A 398 3.34 -19.82 27.09
C THR A 398 1.93 -20.40 27.24
N SER A 399 1.08 -19.79 28.07
CA SER A 399 -0.32 -20.18 28.19
C SER A 399 -1.10 -19.91 26.90
N LEU A 400 -0.85 -18.78 26.23
CA LEU A 400 -1.49 -18.42 24.97
C LEU A 400 -1.08 -19.30 23.77
N LEU A 401 0.02 -20.08 23.84
CA LEU A 401 0.36 -21.08 22.82
C LEU A 401 -0.70 -22.18 22.66
N ARG A 402 -1.62 -22.30 23.62
CA ARG A 402 -2.74 -23.27 23.59
C ARG A 402 -3.99 -22.69 22.92
N ASP A 403 -3.93 -21.48 22.41
CA ASP A 403 -5.08 -20.87 21.72
C ASP A 403 -5.50 -21.72 20.52
N THR A 404 -6.81 -21.90 20.38
CA THR A 404 -7.40 -22.71 19.29
C THR A 404 -7.44 -21.97 17.97
N ASP A 405 -7.41 -20.63 17.98
CA ASP A 405 -7.38 -19.82 16.76
C ASP A 405 -5.93 -19.63 16.28
N GLN A 406 -5.61 -20.23 15.15
CA GLN A 406 -4.26 -20.21 14.60
C GLN A 406 -3.74 -18.78 14.26
N ARG A 407 -4.62 -17.79 14.16
CA ARG A 407 -4.24 -16.38 13.94
C ARG A 407 -3.64 -15.73 15.19
N VAL A 408 -3.85 -16.30 16.37
CA VAL A 408 -3.24 -15.82 17.61
C VAL A 408 -1.79 -16.30 17.75
N ILE A 409 -1.51 -17.52 17.34
CA ILE A 409 -0.23 -18.18 17.54
C ILE A 409 0.98 -17.41 16.98
N PRO A 410 0.93 -16.80 15.76
CA PRO A 410 2.03 -16.01 15.25
C PRO A 410 2.45 -14.87 16.18
N SER A 411 1.48 -14.11 16.71
CA SER A 411 1.74 -13.01 17.65
C SER A 411 2.38 -13.52 18.95
N VAL A 412 2.00 -14.70 19.41
CA VAL A 412 2.58 -15.32 20.63
C VAL A 412 4.03 -15.73 20.39
N LEU A 413 4.32 -16.40 19.26
CA LEU A 413 5.68 -16.83 18.90
C LEU A 413 6.62 -15.62 18.72
N ASP A 414 6.15 -14.60 18.00
CA ASP A 414 6.91 -13.36 17.80
C ASP A 414 7.16 -12.63 19.13
N ALA A 415 6.17 -12.61 20.05
CA ALA A 415 6.32 -12.01 21.38
C ALA A 415 7.33 -12.80 22.26
N LEU A 416 7.25 -14.13 22.28
CA LEU A 416 8.21 -15.00 22.99
C LEU A 416 9.64 -14.79 22.49
N ALA A 417 9.82 -14.72 21.17
CA ALA A 417 11.11 -14.43 20.57
C ALA A 417 11.63 -13.05 20.96
N LYS A 418 10.76 -12.05 20.93
CA LYS A 418 11.09 -10.65 21.26
C LYS A 418 11.53 -10.47 22.71
N VAL A 419 10.93 -11.17 23.66
CA VAL A 419 11.35 -11.12 25.07
C VAL A 419 12.55 -12.03 25.37
N GLY A 420 13.08 -12.73 24.37
CA GLY A 420 14.23 -13.60 24.51
C GLY A 420 13.95 -14.92 25.25
N ALA A 421 12.72 -15.45 25.15
CA ALA A 421 12.32 -16.69 25.80
C ALA A 421 12.92 -17.93 25.10
N THR A 422 14.18 -18.25 25.38
CA THR A 422 14.86 -19.44 24.81
C THR A 422 14.21 -20.76 25.19
N SER A 423 13.46 -20.84 26.29
CA SER A 423 12.61 -21.97 26.70
C SER A 423 11.52 -22.31 25.68
N ALA A 424 11.13 -21.36 24.82
CA ALA A 424 10.14 -21.56 23.75
C ALA A 424 10.72 -22.20 22.47
N ILE A 425 12.05 -22.36 22.36
CA ILE A 425 12.70 -22.98 21.19
C ILE A 425 12.12 -24.36 20.84
N PRO A 426 11.91 -25.31 21.78
CA PRO A 426 11.31 -26.60 21.46
C PRO A 426 9.91 -26.48 20.86
N GLU A 427 9.06 -25.57 21.35
CA GLU A 427 7.73 -25.32 20.80
C GLU A 427 7.81 -24.70 19.41
N MET A 428 8.71 -23.74 19.17
CA MET A 428 8.94 -23.16 17.85
C MET A 428 9.40 -24.23 16.84
N LEU A 429 10.30 -25.13 17.25
CA LEU A 429 10.70 -26.28 16.40
C LEU A 429 9.50 -27.16 16.05
N ALA A 430 8.64 -27.49 17.02
CA ALA A 430 7.43 -28.27 16.78
C ALA A 430 6.46 -27.56 15.82
N ARG A 431 6.34 -26.21 15.89
CA ARG A 431 5.46 -25.42 15.03
C ARG A 431 5.97 -25.25 13.59
N LEU A 432 7.20 -25.63 13.27
CA LEU A 432 7.70 -25.67 11.89
C LEU A 432 6.94 -26.67 11.00
N THR A 433 6.22 -27.63 11.59
CA THR A 433 5.40 -28.61 10.87
C THR A 433 3.90 -28.32 10.94
N ALA A 434 3.48 -27.20 11.54
CA ALA A 434 2.07 -26.81 11.64
C ALA A 434 1.40 -26.77 10.24
N ASP A 435 0.10 -27.08 10.19
CA ASP A 435 -0.67 -26.99 8.94
C ASP A 435 -0.77 -25.56 8.43
N ASP A 436 -0.92 -24.59 9.34
CA ASP A 436 -0.98 -23.17 9.00
C ASP A 436 0.41 -22.63 8.63
N GLN A 437 0.54 -22.13 7.38
CA GLN A 437 1.79 -21.60 6.85
C GLN A 437 2.28 -20.33 7.58
N VAL A 438 1.36 -19.52 8.15
CA VAL A 438 1.70 -18.31 8.90
C VAL A 438 2.30 -18.67 10.25
N VAL A 439 1.77 -19.73 10.88
CA VAL A 439 2.36 -20.28 12.11
C VAL A 439 3.76 -20.82 11.85
N ARG A 440 3.99 -21.54 10.73
CA ARG A 440 5.34 -21.99 10.36
C ARG A 440 6.29 -20.83 10.12
N ALA A 441 5.83 -19.78 9.44
CA ALA A 441 6.61 -18.57 9.20
C ALA A 441 7.01 -17.88 10.52
N ALA A 442 6.07 -17.73 11.44
CA ALA A 442 6.34 -17.13 12.76
C ALA A 442 7.33 -17.96 13.58
N ALA A 443 7.20 -19.29 13.54
CA ALA A 443 8.15 -20.20 14.18
C ALA A 443 9.57 -20.04 13.62
N ALA A 444 9.71 -19.97 12.30
CA ALA A 444 11.00 -19.73 11.64
C ALA A 444 11.60 -18.36 12.03
N ARG A 445 10.80 -17.28 12.01
CA ARG A 445 11.23 -15.94 12.47
C ARG A 445 11.67 -15.96 13.93
N GLY A 446 10.91 -16.64 14.79
CA GLY A 446 11.22 -16.76 16.21
C GLY A 446 12.56 -17.45 16.44
N LEU A 447 12.83 -18.58 15.77
CA LEU A 447 14.10 -19.29 15.84
C LEU A 447 15.28 -18.45 15.35
N ALA A 448 15.09 -17.67 14.30
CA ALA A 448 16.09 -16.72 13.80
C ALA A 448 16.39 -15.61 14.83
N THR A 449 15.35 -15.03 15.41
CA THR A 449 15.47 -13.97 16.44
C THR A 449 16.22 -14.48 17.66
N LEU A 450 15.94 -15.70 18.10
CA LEU A 450 16.62 -16.35 19.23
C LEU A 450 17.99 -16.95 18.86
N LYS A 451 18.39 -16.87 17.58
CA LYS A 451 19.67 -17.41 17.07
C LYS A 451 19.85 -18.88 17.46
N ALA A 452 18.85 -19.72 17.20
CA ALA A 452 18.85 -21.13 17.60
C ALA A 452 19.67 -22.00 16.61
N PRO A 453 20.97 -22.26 16.81
CA PRO A 453 21.81 -22.93 15.80
C PRO A 453 21.40 -24.37 15.55
N GLY A 454 20.81 -25.05 16.53
CA GLY A 454 20.26 -26.39 16.39
C GLY A 454 19.02 -26.50 15.51
N ALA A 455 18.45 -25.36 15.04
CA ALA A 455 17.23 -25.34 14.24
C ALA A 455 17.46 -25.59 12.73
N VAL A 456 18.70 -25.55 12.24
CA VAL A 456 19.02 -25.65 10.79
C VAL A 456 18.45 -26.91 10.14
N PRO A 457 18.57 -28.12 10.70
CA PRO A 457 17.95 -29.32 10.10
C PRO A 457 16.42 -29.21 10.01
N ALA A 458 15.75 -28.80 11.09
CA ALA A 458 14.30 -28.67 11.14
C ALA A 458 13.78 -27.56 10.18
N LEU A 459 14.50 -26.44 10.06
CA LEU A 459 14.20 -25.38 9.09
C LEU A 459 14.36 -25.88 7.65
N THR A 460 15.36 -26.72 7.37
CA THR A 460 15.55 -27.33 6.03
C THR A 460 14.37 -28.24 5.67
N GLU A 461 13.90 -29.03 6.61
CA GLU A 461 12.71 -29.88 6.43
C GLU A 461 11.45 -29.04 6.26
N ALA A 462 11.28 -27.97 7.05
CA ALA A 462 10.16 -27.04 6.94
C ALA A 462 10.13 -26.31 5.59
N LEU A 463 11.28 -25.95 5.01
CA LEU A 463 11.37 -25.39 3.67
C LEU A 463 10.85 -26.37 2.61
N ALA A 464 11.24 -27.65 2.70
CA ALA A 464 10.76 -28.70 1.80
C ALA A 464 9.25 -28.93 1.97
N LEU A 465 8.76 -29.00 3.21
CA LEU A 465 7.33 -29.12 3.52
C LEU A 465 6.51 -27.97 2.92
N SER A 466 7.02 -26.74 3.00
CA SER A 466 6.33 -25.52 2.55
C SER A 466 6.26 -25.38 1.03
N GLN A 467 6.87 -26.28 0.24
CA GLN A 467 6.69 -26.30 -1.21
C GLN A 467 5.23 -26.61 -1.62
N ARG A 468 4.44 -27.23 -0.75
CA ARG A 468 2.99 -27.47 -0.97
C ARG A 468 2.13 -26.20 -0.90
N ASP A 469 2.62 -25.15 -0.21
CA ASP A 469 1.84 -23.94 0.07
C ASP A 469 1.56 -23.14 -1.20
N GLY A 470 0.37 -22.55 -1.28
CA GLY A 470 0.02 -21.63 -2.34
C GLY A 470 0.74 -20.28 -2.19
N LEU A 471 0.89 -19.76 -0.94
CA LEU A 471 1.58 -18.50 -0.68
C LEU A 471 3.07 -18.72 -0.37
N TYR A 472 3.83 -17.68 -0.52
CA TYR A 472 5.30 -17.64 -0.32
C TYR A 472 5.73 -17.54 1.14
N VAL A 473 4.83 -17.17 2.06
CA VAL A 473 5.12 -16.66 3.41
C VAL A 473 6.05 -17.59 4.21
N ALA A 474 5.69 -18.88 4.32
CA ALA A 474 6.50 -19.85 5.07
C ALA A 474 7.87 -20.11 4.41
N ARG A 475 7.91 -20.22 3.06
CA ARG A 475 9.18 -20.44 2.34
C ARG A 475 10.14 -19.28 2.51
N ALA A 476 9.66 -18.04 2.36
CA ALA A 476 10.47 -16.84 2.51
C ALA A 476 11.00 -16.69 3.94
N ALA A 477 10.13 -16.82 4.96
CA ALA A 477 10.52 -16.73 6.36
C ALA A 477 11.55 -17.81 6.75
N THR A 478 11.42 -19.01 6.20
CA THR A 478 12.37 -20.09 6.45
C THR A 478 13.72 -19.83 5.81
N LEU A 479 13.77 -19.28 4.58
CA LEU A 479 15.03 -18.85 3.93
C LEU A 479 15.70 -17.71 4.69
N ASP A 480 14.92 -16.73 5.17
CA ASP A 480 15.41 -15.64 6.01
C ASP A 480 16.04 -16.17 7.32
N ALA A 481 15.34 -17.14 7.96
CA ALA A 481 15.81 -17.77 9.19
C ALA A 481 17.10 -18.56 8.98
N LEU A 482 17.16 -19.41 7.97
CA LEU A 482 18.37 -20.15 7.60
C LEU A 482 19.54 -19.22 7.31
N THR A 483 19.31 -18.16 6.53
CA THR A 483 20.35 -17.17 6.19
C THR A 483 20.86 -16.43 7.43
N THR A 484 19.97 -16.17 8.40
CA THR A 484 20.32 -15.47 9.65
C THR A 484 21.12 -16.38 10.61
N ILE A 485 20.74 -17.66 10.71
CA ILE A 485 21.32 -18.62 11.67
C ILE A 485 22.62 -19.20 11.12
N ASP A 486 22.62 -19.67 9.88
CA ASP A 486 23.78 -20.29 9.23
C ASP A 486 23.83 -19.93 7.73
N PRO A 487 24.50 -18.82 7.36
CA PRO A 487 24.61 -18.41 5.95
C PRO A 487 25.26 -19.46 5.05
N ALA A 488 26.17 -20.30 5.58
CA ALA A 488 26.84 -21.31 4.79
C ALA A 488 25.89 -22.46 4.43
N ALA A 489 25.11 -22.94 5.39
CA ALA A 489 24.07 -23.93 5.16
C ALA A 489 22.92 -23.39 4.29
N ALA A 490 22.60 -22.09 4.40
CA ALA A 490 21.54 -21.44 3.60
C ALA A 490 21.90 -21.31 2.12
N ARG A 491 23.18 -21.08 1.77
CA ARG A 491 23.62 -20.75 0.41
C ARG A 491 23.12 -21.77 -0.66
N PRO A 492 23.26 -23.09 -0.55
CA PRO A 492 22.76 -24.03 -1.54
C PRO A 492 21.22 -24.01 -1.64
N LEU A 493 20.50 -23.76 -0.54
CA LEU A 493 19.04 -23.64 -0.52
C LEU A 493 18.57 -22.37 -1.21
N LEU A 494 19.28 -21.25 -1.03
CA LEU A 494 19.03 -19.99 -1.74
C LEU A 494 19.24 -20.15 -3.24
N VAL A 495 20.31 -20.85 -3.67
CA VAL A 495 20.54 -21.14 -5.10
C VAL A 495 19.39 -21.97 -5.67
N ALA A 496 18.94 -23.01 -4.97
CA ALA A 496 17.78 -23.80 -5.38
C ALA A 496 16.48 -22.96 -5.45
N ALA A 497 16.30 -22.03 -4.50
CA ALA A 497 15.13 -21.14 -4.43
C ALA A 497 15.06 -20.10 -5.57
N LEU A 498 16.13 -19.87 -6.32
CA LEU A 498 16.06 -19.10 -7.57
C LEU A 498 15.14 -19.76 -8.62
N GLY A 499 14.86 -21.06 -8.51
CA GLY A 499 13.91 -21.81 -9.33
C GLY A 499 12.52 -21.99 -8.70
N ASP A 500 12.20 -21.35 -7.57
CA ASP A 500 10.91 -21.50 -6.89
C ASP A 500 9.74 -21.17 -7.82
N LYS A 501 8.59 -21.83 -7.58
CA LYS A 501 7.34 -21.59 -8.31
C LYS A 501 6.79 -20.17 -8.14
N ASP A 502 7.20 -19.46 -7.08
CA ASP A 502 6.75 -18.13 -6.76
C ASP A 502 7.90 -17.11 -6.96
N TRP A 503 7.62 -16.08 -7.76
CA TRP A 503 8.60 -15.03 -8.04
C TRP A 503 9.06 -14.29 -6.78
N ALA A 504 8.18 -14.09 -5.80
CA ALA A 504 8.52 -13.43 -4.54
C ALA A 504 9.61 -14.19 -3.76
N VAL A 505 9.59 -15.52 -3.79
CA VAL A 505 10.63 -16.38 -3.18
C VAL A 505 11.93 -16.29 -3.97
N ARG A 506 11.88 -16.31 -5.32
CA ARG A 506 13.07 -16.13 -6.18
C ARG A 506 13.75 -14.80 -5.92
N LEU A 507 12.96 -13.72 -5.81
CA LEU A 507 13.46 -12.38 -5.52
C LEU A 507 14.16 -12.33 -4.15
N ARG A 508 13.55 -12.94 -3.12
CA ARG A 508 14.10 -13.00 -1.76
C ARG A 508 15.41 -13.78 -1.72
N ALA A 509 15.45 -14.93 -2.40
CA ALA A 509 16.66 -15.73 -2.52
C ALA A 509 17.79 -14.97 -3.22
N ALA A 510 17.50 -14.28 -4.33
CA ALA A 510 18.46 -13.47 -5.05
C ALA A 510 19.01 -12.30 -4.21
N GLU A 511 18.15 -11.67 -3.41
CA GLU A 511 18.52 -10.60 -2.47
C GLU A 511 19.51 -11.12 -1.41
N HIS A 512 19.21 -12.27 -0.81
CA HIS A 512 20.11 -12.89 0.18
C HIS A 512 21.43 -13.31 -0.44
N LEU A 513 21.42 -13.94 -1.62
CA LEU A 513 22.66 -14.33 -2.30
C LEU A 513 23.57 -13.12 -2.56
N ARG A 514 23.00 -11.99 -3.04
CA ARG A 514 23.76 -10.76 -3.27
C ARG A 514 24.26 -10.09 -2.00
N LYS A 515 23.53 -10.23 -0.90
CA LYS A 515 24.02 -9.76 0.43
C LYS A 515 25.19 -10.59 0.94
N LEU A 516 25.17 -11.91 0.70
CA LEU A 516 26.26 -12.81 1.09
C LEU A 516 27.48 -12.63 0.20
N ASP A 517 27.27 -12.43 -1.08
CA ASP A 517 28.30 -12.21 -2.10
C ASP A 517 27.72 -11.38 -3.25
N PRO A 518 28.10 -10.10 -3.40
CA PRO A 518 27.62 -9.22 -4.47
C PRO A 518 27.87 -9.74 -5.87
N ALA A 519 28.84 -10.65 -6.08
CA ALA A 519 29.16 -11.27 -7.35
C ALA A 519 28.32 -12.53 -7.65
N SER A 520 27.39 -12.91 -6.76
CA SER A 520 26.53 -14.09 -6.96
C SER A 520 25.74 -14.00 -8.27
N ASP A 521 25.85 -15.04 -9.09
CA ASP A 521 24.98 -15.20 -10.27
C ASP A 521 23.57 -15.58 -9.84
N VAL A 522 22.61 -14.71 -10.14
CA VAL A 522 21.19 -14.91 -9.88
C VAL A 522 20.37 -15.00 -11.18
N SER A 523 21.01 -15.21 -12.33
CA SER A 523 20.36 -15.27 -13.65
C SER A 523 19.31 -16.39 -13.72
N ALA A 524 19.53 -17.50 -13.00
CA ALA A 524 18.61 -18.64 -12.92
C ALA A 524 17.22 -18.28 -12.37
N MET A 525 17.04 -17.10 -11.74
CA MET A 525 15.70 -16.65 -11.32
C MET A 525 14.78 -16.33 -12.50
N ARG A 526 15.29 -16.18 -13.72
CA ARG A 526 14.54 -15.81 -14.93
C ARG A 526 14.52 -16.94 -15.96
N PRO A 527 13.45 -17.08 -16.77
CA PRO A 527 12.22 -16.26 -16.75
C PRO A 527 11.41 -16.44 -15.46
N ALA A 528 10.57 -15.45 -15.15
CA ALA A 528 9.60 -15.60 -14.07
C ALA A 528 8.62 -16.73 -14.39
N PRO A 529 8.08 -17.42 -13.39
CA PRO A 529 7.07 -18.45 -13.61
C PRO A 529 5.82 -17.84 -14.27
N PRO A 530 5.15 -18.59 -15.17
CA PRO A 530 3.92 -18.10 -15.79
C PRO A 530 2.82 -17.94 -14.72
N PRO A 531 1.84 -17.03 -14.95
CA PRO A 531 0.70 -16.90 -14.06
C PRO A 531 -0.05 -18.23 -13.92
N ILE A 532 -0.32 -18.64 -12.68
CA ILE A 532 -1.04 -19.90 -12.38
C ILE A 532 -2.53 -19.79 -12.73
N VAL A 533 -3.06 -18.58 -12.84
CA VAL A 533 -4.50 -18.30 -13.02
C VAL A 533 -4.80 -18.07 -14.49
N PRO A 534 -5.63 -18.91 -15.14
CA PRO A 534 -5.93 -18.78 -16.57
C PRO A 534 -6.53 -17.43 -16.95
N GLU A 535 -7.32 -16.81 -16.08
CA GLU A 535 -7.92 -15.48 -16.29
C GLU A 535 -6.86 -14.38 -16.42
N LEU A 536 -5.71 -14.54 -15.77
CA LEU A 536 -4.58 -13.61 -15.91
C LEU A 536 -3.86 -13.79 -17.26
N ALA A 537 -3.91 -14.97 -17.86
CA ALA A 537 -3.37 -15.19 -19.21
C ALA A 537 -4.24 -14.51 -20.29
N ALA A 538 -5.55 -14.35 -20.05
CA ALA A 538 -6.51 -13.77 -21.00
C ALA A 538 -6.53 -12.23 -20.98
N VAL A 539 -5.36 -11.57 -20.98
CA VAL A 539 -5.27 -10.09 -20.87
C VAL A 539 -5.59 -9.37 -22.18
N ASP A 540 -5.77 -10.10 -23.28
CA ASP A 540 -6.02 -9.53 -24.61
C ASP A 540 -7.09 -8.44 -24.63
N ARG A 541 -8.13 -8.57 -23.83
CA ARG A 541 -9.20 -7.56 -23.68
C ARG A 541 -8.73 -6.22 -23.09
N PHE A 542 -7.56 -6.20 -22.41
CA PHE A 542 -6.99 -5.01 -21.80
C PHE A 542 -5.85 -4.40 -22.62
N VAL A 543 -5.46 -5.03 -23.71
CA VAL A 543 -4.41 -4.50 -24.61
C VAL A 543 -4.87 -3.22 -25.31
N SER A 544 -6.15 -3.18 -25.72
CA SER A 544 -6.79 -2.00 -26.33
C SER A 544 -8.21 -1.83 -25.80
N PRO A 545 -8.37 -1.49 -24.52
CA PRO A 545 -9.70 -1.37 -23.92
C PRO A 545 -10.44 -0.17 -24.52
N ARG A 546 -11.74 -0.34 -24.78
CA ARG A 546 -12.62 0.73 -25.29
C ARG A 546 -13.25 1.55 -24.18
N TYR A 547 -13.21 1.07 -22.95
CA TYR A 547 -13.75 1.70 -21.74
C TYR A 547 -13.03 1.14 -20.51
N SER A 548 -13.09 1.89 -19.40
CA SER A 548 -12.60 1.44 -18.10
C SER A 548 -13.74 0.71 -17.36
N PRO A 549 -13.53 -0.54 -16.90
CA PRO A 549 -14.51 -1.21 -16.06
C PRO A 549 -14.63 -0.50 -14.70
N SER A 550 -15.82 -0.61 -14.08
CA SER A 550 -16.08 -0.10 -12.74
C SER A 550 -16.34 -1.25 -11.77
N ALA A 551 -15.82 -1.10 -10.55
CA ALA A 551 -16.15 -1.98 -9.44
C ALA A 551 -17.06 -1.27 -8.44
N TYR A 552 -18.03 -1.99 -7.91
CA TYR A 552 -18.94 -1.53 -6.85
C TYR A 552 -18.72 -2.44 -5.65
N ILE A 553 -18.13 -1.89 -4.60
CA ILE A 553 -17.88 -2.59 -3.33
C ILE A 553 -19.07 -2.28 -2.42
N ASP A 554 -19.94 -3.24 -2.21
CA ASP A 554 -21.04 -3.17 -1.25
C ASP A 554 -20.46 -3.57 0.13
N THR A 555 -20.55 -2.68 1.09
CA THR A 555 -20.05 -2.86 2.47
C THR A 555 -21.18 -2.71 3.47
N SER A 556 -20.97 -3.13 4.73
CA SER A 556 -21.89 -2.88 5.84
C SER A 556 -22.19 -1.39 6.11
N ARG A 557 -21.42 -0.46 5.52
CA ARG A 557 -21.58 1.01 5.65
C ARG A 557 -22.12 1.70 4.42
N GLY A 558 -22.25 0.99 3.30
CA GLY A 558 -22.71 1.53 2.01
C GLY A 558 -21.88 1.04 0.83
N THR A 559 -22.14 1.61 -0.35
CA THR A 559 -21.48 1.22 -1.60
C THR A 559 -20.39 2.21 -1.98
N ILE A 560 -19.23 1.69 -2.40
CA ILE A 560 -18.10 2.45 -2.94
C ILE A 560 -17.96 2.09 -4.41
N GLN A 561 -17.91 3.10 -5.30
CA GLN A 561 -17.68 2.90 -6.73
C GLN A 561 -16.24 3.29 -7.10
N ILE A 562 -15.56 2.37 -7.79
CA ILE A 562 -14.16 2.52 -8.23
C ILE A 562 -14.12 2.43 -9.74
N GLU A 563 -13.48 3.40 -10.41
CA GLU A 563 -13.01 3.27 -11.79
C GLU A 563 -11.69 2.50 -11.80
N LEU A 564 -11.59 1.44 -12.59
CA LEU A 564 -10.41 0.58 -12.64
C LEU A 564 -9.43 1.05 -13.73
N ALA A 565 -8.16 1.23 -13.37
CA ALA A 565 -7.10 1.79 -14.22
C ALA A 565 -6.49 0.73 -15.16
N VAL A 566 -7.29 0.22 -16.08
CA VAL A 566 -6.94 -0.94 -16.93
C VAL A 566 -5.73 -0.73 -17.84
N LEU A 567 -5.47 0.52 -18.28
CA LEU A 567 -4.30 0.84 -19.11
C LEU A 567 -3.00 0.89 -18.30
N ASP A 568 -3.09 1.26 -17.03
CA ASP A 568 -1.92 1.45 -16.16
C ASP A 568 -1.51 0.15 -15.44
N ALA A 569 -2.51 -0.69 -15.10
CA ALA A 569 -2.31 -1.92 -14.33
C ALA A 569 -3.21 -3.07 -14.83
N PRO A 570 -3.05 -3.52 -16.11
CA PRO A 570 -3.94 -4.49 -16.73
C PRO A 570 -3.99 -5.85 -16.01
N ARG A 571 -2.86 -6.35 -15.49
CA ARG A 571 -2.80 -7.63 -14.76
C ARG A 571 -3.47 -7.52 -13.40
N THR A 572 -3.22 -6.44 -12.68
CA THR A 572 -3.82 -6.17 -11.38
C THR A 572 -5.33 -6.02 -11.49
N VAL A 573 -5.81 -5.28 -12.50
CA VAL A 573 -7.25 -5.13 -12.78
C VAL A 573 -7.87 -6.47 -13.17
N ALA A 574 -7.23 -7.27 -14.04
CA ALA A 574 -7.72 -8.59 -14.42
C ALA A 574 -7.83 -9.52 -13.22
N ASN A 575 -6.82 -9.52 -12.34
CA ASN A 575 -6.81 -10.29 -11.10
C ASN A 575 -7.96 -9.89 -10.17
N PHE A 576 -8.12 -8.59 -9.92
CA PHE A 576 -9.19 -8.07 -9.07
C PHE A 576 -10.58 -8.46 -9.61
N ILE A 577 -10.81 -8.32 -10.91
CA ILE A 577 -12.05 -8.74 -11.57
C ILE A 577 -12.27 -10.25 -11.45
N ALA A 578 -11.25 -11.06 -11.66
CA ALA A 578 -11.34 -12.52 -11.56
C ALA A 578 -11.71 -12.97 -10.13
N LEU A 579 -11.09 -12.38 -9.11
CA LEU A 579 -11.41 -12.64 -7.71
C LEU A 579 -12.83 -12.20 -7.35
N ALA A 580 -13.24 -11.00 -7.78
CA ALA A 580 -14.61 -10.51 -7.57
C ALA A 580 -15.66 -11.45 -8.17
N ARG A 581 -15.44 -11.95 -9.41
CA ARG A 581 -16.33 -12.93 -10.08
C ARG A 581 -16.43 -14.26 -9.35
N LYS A 582 -15.40 -14.67 -8.64
CA LYS A 582 -15.37 -15.89 -7.81
C LYS A 582 -15.98 -15.66 -6.42
N ASN A 583 -16.57 -14.48 -6.17
CA ASN A 583 -17.05 -14.06 -4.84
C ASN A 583 -16.00 -14.16 -3.74
N PHE A 584 -14.71 -14.05 -4.09
CA PHE A 584 -13.59 -14.19 -3.16
C PHE A 584 -13.67 -13.19 -1.99
N PHE A 585 -14.15 -11.98 -2.25
CA PHE A 585 -14.24 -10.91 -1.25
C PHE A 585 -15.51 -10.96 -0.39
N ARG A 586 -16.43 -11.90 -0.66
CA ARG A 586 -17.72 -11.93 0.05
C ARG A 586 -17.53 -12.34 1.52
N GLY A 587 -17.98 -11.47 2.42
CA GLY A 587 -17.89 -11.71 3.86
C GLY A 587 -16.50 -11.45 4.46
N VAL A 588 -15.55 -10.93 3.65
CA VAL A 588 -14.22 -10.55 4.15
C VAL A 588 -14.35 -9.32 5.03
N GLN A 589 -13.67 -9.34 6.18
CA GLN A 589 -13.69 -8.28 7.18
C GLN A 589 -12.48 -7.36 7.03
N LEU A 590 -12.70 -6.06 7.07
CA LEU A 590 -11.64 -5.06 7.02
C LEU A 590 -10.66 -5.26 8.18
N HIS A 591 -9.53 -5.87 7.90
CA HIS A 591 -8.53 -6.18 8.94
C HIS A 591 -7.70 -4.97 9.36
N ARG A 592 -7.66 -3.89 8.53
CA ARG A 592 -6.85 -2.70 8.82
C ARG A 592 -7.53 -1.42 8.34
N VAL A 593 -7.85 -0.55 9.29
CA VAL A 593 -8.30 0.82 9.03
C VAL A 593 -7.40 1.76 9.80
N VAL A 594 -6.67 2.61 9.09
CA VAL A 594 -5.81 3.64 9.67
C VAL A 594 -6.35 5.00 9.25
N PRO A 595 -7.01 5.73 10.14
CA PRO A 595 -7.63 7.02 9.83
C PRO A 595 -6.63 8.00 9.23
N ASP A 596 -7.07 8.81 8.25
CA ASP A 596 -6.24 9.74 7.48
C ASP A 596 -5.03 9.08 6.76
N PHE A 597 -5.08 7.77 6.58
CA PHE A 597 -4.10 7.01 5.79
C PHE A 597 -4.80 6.10 4.79
N VAL A 598 -5.19 4.88 5.21
CA VAL A 598 -5.80 3.88 4.32
C VAL A 598 -6.87 3.05 5.03
N VAL A 599 -7.80 2.54 4.23
CA VAL A 599 -8.59 1.34 4.50
C VAL A 599 -7.99 0.22 3.66
N GLN A 600 -7.59 -0.88 4.30
CA GLN A 600 -6.99 -2.05 3.64
C GLN A 600 -7.83 -3.29 3.91
N ASP A 601 -8.09 -4.06 2.85
CA ASP A 601 -8.84 -5.29 2.89
C ASP A 601 -8.43 -6.27 1.76
N GLY A 602 -9.23 -7.34 1.58
CA GLY A 602 -8.97 -8.39 0.60
C GLY A 602 -8.23 -9.59 1.17
N ASP A 603 -8.10 -9.67 2.49
CA ASP A 603 -7.52 -10.79 3.21
C ASP A 603 -8.61 -11.73 3.76
N PRO A 604 -8.77 -12.97 3.22
CA PRO A 604 -9.77 -13.92 3.71
C PRO A 604 -9.48 -14.45 5.12
N ARG A 605 -8.25 -14.31 5.64
CA ARG A 605 -7.90 -14.66 7.03
C ARG A 605 -8.25 -13.54 8.01
N GLY A 606 -8.17 -12.28 7.57
CA GLY A 606 -8.41 -11.10 8.38
C GLY A 606 -7.27 -10.76 9.35
N ASP A 607 -6.07 -11.31 9.17
CA ASP A 607 -4.87 -11.03 9.99
C ASP A 607 -3.75 -10.31 9.22
N GLY A 608 -3.96 -10.00 7.94
CA GLY A 608 -2.99 -9.37 7.05
C GLY A 608 -2.13 -10.36 6.25
N GLU A 609 -2.17 -11.65 6.58
CA GLU A 609 -1.28 -12.68 6.04
C GLU A 609 -1.96 -13.58 5.00
N GLY A 610 -3.25 -13.37 4.74
CA GLY A 610 -4.01 -14.14 3.76
C GLY A 610 -3.93 -13.58 2.35
N GLY A 611 -4.29 -14.43 1.38
CA GLY A 611 -4.29 -14.08 -0.03
C GLY A 611 -4.95 -15.15 -0.89
N PRO A 612 -4.89 -15.01 -2.23
CA PRO A 612 -5.60 -15.88 -3.17
C PRO A 612 -4.88 -17.22 -3.44
N GLY A 613 -3.75 -17.49 -2.79
CA GLY A 613 -2.92 -18.67 -3.01
C GLY A 613 -1.85 -18.50 -4.11
N TYR A 614 -1.63 -17.28 -4.57
CA TYR A 614 -0.60 -16.90 -5.55
C TYR A 614 -0.25 -15.43 -5.43
N THR A 615 0.85 -15.00 -6.06
CA THR A 615 1.22 -13.58 -6.19
C THR A 615 1.10 -13.10 -7.63
N ILE A 616 0.98 -11.79 -7.79
CA ILE A 616 1.03 -11.10 -9.07
C ILE A 616 2.17 -10.07 -9.07
N ARG A 617 2.70 -9.77 -10.26
CA ARG A 617 3.74 -8.76 -10.40
C ARG A 617 3.21 -7.35 -10.16
N ASP A 618 4.09 -6.49 -9.74
CA ASP A 618 3.82 -5.06 -9.66
C ASP A 618 3.67 -4.44 -11.04
N GLU A 619 2.74 -3.51 -11.14
CA GLU A 619 2.53 -2.67 -12.32
C GLU A 619 2.71 -1.18 -11.94
N ILE A 620 3.90 -0.87 -11.41
CA ILE A 620 4.23 0.49 -10.99
C ILE A 620 4.00 1.46 -12.14
N ASN A 621 3.28 2.55 -11.87
CA ASN A 621 2.88 3.54 -12.86
C ASN A 621 3.00 4.97 -12.31
N GLN A 622 2.70 5.97 -13.14
CA GLN A 622 2.89 7.38 -12.82
C GLN A 622 1.72 8.02 -12.08
N ARG A 623 0.65 7.27 -11.79
CA ARG A 623 -0.51 7.80 -11.05
C ARG A 623 -0.12 8.12 -9.61
N PRO A 624 -0.43 9.34 -9.11
CA PRO A 624 -0.15 9.71 -7.74
C PRO A 624 -1.16 9.07 -6.78
N TYR A 625 -0.72 8.80 -5.56
CA TYR A 625 -1.60 8.41 -4.46
C TYR A 625 -2.28 9.64 -3.85
N LEU A 626 -3.43 10.02 -4.40
CA LEU A 626 -4.32 11.06 -3.90
C LEU A 626 -5.43 10.46 -3.03
N ARG A 627 -6.37 11.28 -2.54
CA ARG A 627 -7.55 10.78 -1.84
C ARG A 627 -8.39 9.88 -2.74
N GLY A 628 -8.78 8.71 -2.24
CA GLY A 628 -9.58 7.72 -2.95
C GLY A 628 -8.81 6.89 -3.99
N THR A 629 -7.49 6.99 -4.05
CA THR A 629 -6.67 6.13 -4.90
C THR A 629 -6.67 4.71 -4.36
N VAL A 630 -6.84 3.72 -5.27
CA VAL A 630 -6.86 2.30 -4.93
C VAL A 630 -5.54 1.67 -5.35
N GLY A 631 -4.84 1.10 -4.36
CA GLY A 631 -3.53 0.48 -4.53
C GLY A 631 -3.50 -0.98 -4.13
N MET A 632 -2.59 -1.76 -4.75
CA MET A 632 -2.32 -3.14 -4.36
C MET A 632 -1.43 -3.17 -3.11
N ALA A 633 -1.85 -3.88 -2.07
CA ALA A 633 -1.03 -4.07 -0.88
C ALA A 633 0.08 -5.10 -1.14
N LEU A 634 1.25 -4.85 -0.56
CA LEU A 634 2.47 -5.63 -0.74
C LEU A 634 3.21 -5.79 0.59
N ASP A 635 3.90 -6.90 0.77
CA ASP A 635 4.95 -7.05 1.79
C ASP A 635 6.29 -6.51 1.27
N TRP A 636 6.64 -6.90 0.05
CA TRP A 636 7.75 -6.34 -0.74
C TRP A 636 7.39 -6.38 -2.23
N ALA A 637 8.28 -6.00 -3.10
CA ALA A 637 8.04 -5.97 -4.55
C ALA A 637 7.53 -7.32 -5.07
N ASP A 638 6.50 -7.28 -5.92
CA ASP A 638 5.90 -8.44 -6.58
C ASP A 638 5.22 -9.46 -5.64
N THR A 639 4.72 -9.02 -4.48
CA THR A 639 3.94 -9.83 -3.55
C THR A 639 2.44 -9.54 -3.58
N GLY A 640 1.97 -8.75 -4.53
CA GLY A 640 0.55 -8.46 -4.72
C GLY A 640 -0.29 -9.73 -4.86
N GLY A 641 -1.52 -9.70 -4.37
CA GLY A 641 -2.45 -10.84 -4.41
C GLY A 641 -3.90 -10.39 -4.46
N SER A 642 -4.60 -10.54 -3.35
CA SER A 642 -5.98 -10.08 -3.20
C SER A 642 -6.10 -8.82 -2.34
N GLN A 643 -5.11 -8.52 -1.51
CA GLN A 643 -5.19 -7.37 -0.61
C GLN A 643 -5.01 -6.06 -1.36
N PHE A 644 -5.90 -5.11 -1.11
CA PHE A 644 -5.87 -3.77 -1.67
C PHE A 644 -6.17 -2.73 -0.61
N PHE A 645 -5.84 -1.47 -0.89
CA PHE A 645 -6.16 -0.37 0.02
C PHE A 645 -6.71 0.84 -0.73
N ILE A 646 -7.53 1.62 -0.03
CA ILE A 646 -8.09 2.90 -0.49
C ILE A 646 -7.53 4.01 0.40
N THR A 647 -6.98 5.06 -0.17
CA THR A 647 -6.39 6.16 0.58
C THR A 647 -7.44 7.15 1.08
N HIS A 648 -7.39 7.53 2.36
CA HIS A 648 -8.22 8.62 2.94
C HIS A 648 -7.73 10.01 2.53
N SER A 649 -6.44 10.18 2.36
CA SER A 649 -5.76 11.43 2.02
C SER A 649 -4.55 11.15 1.12
N PRO A 650 -3.93 12.17 0.51
CA PRO A 650 -2.75 11.97 -0.31
C PRO A 650 -1.59 11.30 0.43
N GLN A 651 -0.96 10.31 -0.22
CA GLN A 651 0.13 9.51 0.36
C GLN A 651 1.35 9.44 -0.59
N PRO A 652 2.06 10.56 -0.83
CA PRO A 652 3.12 10.63 -1.83
C PRO A 652 4.30 9.67 -1.62
N HIS A 653 4.48 9.16 -0.40
CA HIS A 653 5.52 8.17 -0.11
C HIS A 653 5.24 6.79 -0.73
N LEU A 654 4.01 6.57 -1.22
CA LEU A 654 3.60 5.37 -1.95
C LEU A 654 3.82 5.50 -3.47
N ASP A 655 3.98 6.73 -4.00
CA ASP A 655 4.18 7.00 -5.43
C ASP A 655 5.41 6.25 -5.94
N GLY A 656 5.25 5.55 -7.07
CA GLY A 656 6.35 4.78 -7.69
C GLY A 656 6.79 3.53 -6.92
N ARG A 657 6.06 3.12 -5.87
CA ARG A 657 6.37 1.94 -5.03
C ARG A 657 5.26 0.90 -5.00
N TYR A 658 4.02 1.33 -5.13
CA TYR A 658 2.85 0.45 -5.11
C TYR A 658 2.06 0.65 -6.40
N THR A 659 1.46 -0.42 -6.89
CA THR A 659 0.61 -0.39 -8.09
C THR A 659 -0.68 0.37 -7.81
N VAL A 660 -0.91 1.49 -8.49
CA VAL A 660 -2.23 2.11 -8.54
C VAL A 660 -3.06 1.41 -9.61
N PHE A 661 -4.22 0.86 -9.23
CA PHE A 661 -5.08 0.16 -10.18
C PHE A 661 -6.54 0.65 -10.22
N GLY A 662 -6.87 1.70 -9.44
CA GLY A 662 -8.20 2.30 -9.46
C GLY A 662 -8.27 3.64 -8.74
N GLN A 663 -9.44 4.29 -8.90
CA GLN A 663 -9.80 5.53 -8.24
C GLN A 663 -11.26 5.47 -7.80
N VAL A 664 -11.54 5.81 -6.55
CA VAL A 664 -12.91 5.99 -6.07
C VAL A 664 -13.53 7.20 -6.75
N ILE A 665 -14.66 7.00 -7.43
CA ILE A 665 -15.41 8.04 -8.12
C ILE A 665 -16.74 8.38 -7.41
N SER A 666 -17.18 7.51 -6.49
CA SER A 666 -18.35 7.75 -5.63
C SER A 666 -18.23 6.94 -4.33
N GLY A 667 -18.77 7.44 -3.23
CA GLY A 667 -18.76 6.73 -1.94
C GLY A 667 -17.53 7.01 -1.06
N MET A 668 -16.79 8.10 -1.27
CA MET A 668 -15.70 8.49 -0.35
C MET A 668 -16.16 8.81 1.08
N ASP A 669 -17.42 9.23 1.24
CA ASP A 669 -18.05 9.38 2.55
C ASP A 669 -18.28 8.03 3.24
N VAL A 670 -18.51 6.95 2.46
CA VAL A 670 -18.56 5.57 2.98
C VAL A 670 -17.17 5.15 3.45
N VAL A 671 -16.13 5.37 2.63
CA VAL A 671 -14.74 5.06 2.99
C VAL A 671 -14.33 5.73 4.32
N ASP A 672 -14.73 6.99 4.53
CA ASP A 672 -14.43 7.73 5.76
C ASP A 672 -15.13 7.17 7.02
N ARG A 673 -16.26 6.46 6.84
CA ARG A 673 -17.02 5.84 7.95
C ARG A 673 -16.63 4.39 8.22
N LEU A 674 -15.84 3.76 7.34
CA LEU A 674 -15.39 2.39 7.54
C LEU A 674 -14.57 2.25 8.82
N GLN A 675 -14.75 1.12 9.48
CA GLN A 675 -14.07 0.75 10.71
C GLN A 675 -13.45 -0.63 10.56
N GLN A 676 -12.42 -0.91 11.32
CA GLN A 676 -11.87 -2.25 11.41
C GLN A 676 -12.97 -3.23 11.84
N TRP A 677 -13.06 -4.36 11.14
CA TRP A 677 -14.07 -5.42 11.26
C TRP A 677 -15.42 -5.14 10.57
N ASP A 678 -15.60 -4.00 9.90
CA ASP A 678 -16.67 -3.86 8.92
C ASP A 678 -16.47 -4.86 7.79
N THR A 679 -17.54 -5.25 7.10
CA THR A 679 -17.52 -6.36 6.14
C THR A 679 -17.74 -5.90 4.71
N ILE A 680 -17.00 -6.47 3.76
CA ILE A 680 -17.35 -6.45 2.34
C ILE A 680 -18.44 -7.50 2.12
N GLU A 681 -19.64 -7.07 1.78
CA GLU A 681 -20.77 -7.97 1.49
C GLU A 681 -20.61 -8.64 0.13
N ARG A 682 -20.17 -7.87 -0.88
CA ARG A 682 -19.83 -8.33 -2.23
C ARG A 682 -19.13 -7.25 -3.04
N ILE A 683 -18.48 -7.67 -4.14
CA ILE A 683 -17.96 -6.77 -5.19
C ILE A 683 -18.61 -7.11 -6.51
N ARG A 684 -19.27 -6.12 -7.14
CA ARG A 684 -19.90 -6.23 -8.46
C ARG A 684 -19.05 -5.50 -9.49
N ILE A 685 -18.93 -6.06 -10.68
CA ILE A 685 -18.14 -5.48 -11.78
C ILE A 685 -19.07 -5.06 -12.91
N TRP A 686 -18.97 -3.81 -13.33
CA TRP A 686 -19.54 -3.30 -14.57
C TRP A 686 -18.43 -3.22 -15.62
N ASP A 687 -18.55 -3.98 -16.71
CA ASP A 687 -17.50 -4.06 -17.74
C ASP A 687 -17.69 -3.05 -18.88
N GLY A 688 -18.60 -2.10 -18.72
CA GLY A 688 -18.96 -1.09 -19.72
C GLY A 688 -20.13 -1.49 -20.64
N VAL A 689 -20.57 -2.75 -20.57
CA VAL A 689 -21.66 -3.30 -21.40
C VAL A 689 -22.68 -4.02 -20.52
N SER A 690 -22.23 -4.80 -19.56
CA SER A 690 -23.06 -5.65 -18.72
C SER A 690 -22.51 -5.79 -17.30
N TRP A 691 -23.40 -6.13 -16.38
CA TRP A 691 -22.98 -6.59 -15.05
C TRP A 691 -22.40 -7.99 -15.16
N VAL A 692 -21.22 -8.17 -14.59
CA VAL A 692 -20.52 -9.45 -14.64
C VAL A 692 -20.46 -10.03 -13.23
N GLY A 693 -20.96 -11.27 -13.05
CA GLY A 693 -20.91 -11.96 -11.76
C GLY A 693 -22.10 -11.67 -10.84
N GLN A 694 -23.31 -11.53 -11.39
CA GLN A 694 -24.57 -11.57 -10.61
C GLN A 694 -24.94 -12.99 -10.25
#